data_97e742ffecc0776d3fc28f2e3c878178
#
_entry.id   97e742ffecc0776d3fc28f2e3c878178
#
_cell.length_a   1.000
_cell.length_b   1.000
_cell.length_c   1.000
_cell.angle_alpha   90.00
_cell.angle_beta   90.00
_cell.angle_gamma   90.00
#
_symmetry.space_group_name_H-M   'P 1'
#
loop_
_entity.id
_entity.type
_entity.pdbx_description
1 polymer ?
#
loop_
_entity_poly.entity_id
_entity_poly.type
_entity_poly.pdbx_seq_one_letter_code
_entity_poly.pdbx_strand_id
1 'polypeptide(L)'
;MKKRNAVISLIIMAALVAGLCYTAIVGLGADKSGSISKIHLGLDLAGGVSITYQAVGETAPSSEDMADTVYKLQKRVDQYSTEAQVYREGDDRVNIEIPGVSDANQILADLGRPGSLYFIRETDDDGNPNYGYMVTEEGSLGYGLTRTIEELDATGDIVLSGTDVANATAGYQSDSMNNRQIVVELVFTDEGGKKFAEATKRAYDQGETIGIYYDGGFISVPRVQSPITNGQAIITGEESIESAQNLASTIRIGGLKVELEELRSNVVGAQLGQTAIQTSLRAGIIGLALVMVFMIAIYFIPGLTASIALVIYTMLMIIILNAFDVTLTLPGIAGILLSIGMAVDANVIIFARIREELKTGASVQNATDTGYQKALSAIIDGNVTTLITAFVLMWLGTGSVKGFAQTLAIGILLSMLTALFITKFLMKIFYGIGFQDKKWYISSKALAEKKVEPIDFTGRKKIFFGISIAVILAGFIAMGVRGASGQGALNYSLDFVGGTSTDVTFNQDYSLTELEQQVVPVFESVTGDSNVQLQKVAGSNEVIIKTRTLELAERQELTQKLSEQFGIDESSIQAETISSTISSEMRRSTMIAVILALALVLLYIWLRFKDIRFGASSVIALAHDVLVTLTCYAILRVSVGSTFIACMLTIVGYSVNATIVIFDRIRENMQMRKPGEKMDDLVNMSVTQTLSRSLFTSLTTFIMVFILYIFGVASIRVFALPIMVGIVAGAYSSVCISGSLWLVLRGWFPPKHDDSGARPKQNKLKAKTDEEKRRLQEKRVWDKTLV
;
A
#
# COMPACT_ATOMS: atom_id res chain seq x y z
N MET A 1 -14.48 30.18 -28.29
CA MET A 1 -14.21 31.20 -27.25
C MET A 1 -13.59 32.42 -27.92
N LYS A 2 -13.95 33.68 -27.57
CA LYS A 2 -13.29 34.87 -28.11
C LYS A 2 -11.85 34.93 -27.61
N LYS A 3 -10.87 35.43 -28.45
CA LYS A 3 -9.43 35.47 -28.14
C LYS A 3 -9.14 36.11 -26.77
N ARG A 4 -9.79 37.24 -26.48
CA ARG A 4 -9.65 37.95 -25.18
C ARG A 4 -10.03 37.06 -23.98
N ASN A 5 -11.14 36.35 -24.08
CA ASN A 5 -11.58 35.44 -23.01
C ASN A 5 -10.65 34.24 -22.87
N ALA A 6 -10.06 33.74 -23.99
CA ALA A 6 -9.09 32.68 -23.97
C ALA A 6 -7.79 33.07 -23.24
N VAL A 7 -7.29 34.30 -23.51
CA VAL A 7 -6.11 34.83 -22.81
C VAL A 7 -6.38 35.02 -21.31
N ILE A 8 -7.53 35.58 -20.95
CA ILE A 8 -7.94 35.74 -19.54
C ILE A 8 -8.03 34.34 -18.85
N SER A 9 -8.66 33.37 -19.50
CA SER A 9 -8.75 31.99 -18.96
C SER A 9 -7.38 31.33 -18.80
N LEU A 10 -6.42 31.61 -19.73
CA LEU A 10 -5.06 31.10 -19.59
C LEU A 10 -4.35 31.72 -18.38
N ILE A 11 -4.50 33.01 -18.15
CA ILE A 11 -3.91 33.72 -16.99
C ILE A 11 -4.51 33.13 -15.68
N ILE A 12 -5.83 32.97 -15.64
CA ILE A 12 -6.51 32.36 -14.47
C ILE A 12 -6.01 30.94 -14.23
N MET A 13 -5.87 30.14 -15.31
CA MET A 13 -5.36 28.78 -15.20
C MET A 13 -3.91 28.76 -14.71
N ALA A 14 -3.05 29.66 -15.22
CA ALA A 14 -1.67 29.79 -14.76
C ALA A 14 -1.59 30.18 -13.28
N ALA A 15 -2.44 31.13 -12.84
CA ALA A 15 -2.55 31.51 -11.43
C ALA A 15 -3.04 30.34 -10.55
N LEU A 16 -4.01 29.55 -11.04
CA LEU A 16 -4.49 28.36 -10.36
C LEU A 16 -3.39 27.31 -10.23
N VAL A 17 -2.64 27.02 -11.31
CA VAL A 17 -1.50 26.09 -11.27
C VAL A 17 -0.44 26.58 -10.28
N ALA A 18 -0.09 27.88 -10.31
CA ALA A 18 0.86 28.46 -9.37
C ALA A 18 0.35 28.35 -7.91
N GLY A 19 -0.94 28.58 -7.69
CA GLY A 19 -1.59 28.41 -6.38
C GLY A 19 -1.55 26.96 -5.90
N LEU A 20 -1.87 25.99 -6.76
CA LEU A 20 -1.77 24.57 -6.44
C LEU A 20 -0.32 24.15 -6.14
N CYS A 21 0.64 24.62 -6.95
CA CYS A 21 2.07 24.36 -6.70
C CYS A 21 2.51 24.96 -5.36
N TYR A 22 2.09 26.18 -5.05
CA TYR A 22 2.38 26.80 -3.76
C TYR A 22 1.79 26.01 -2.61
N THR A 23 0.52 25.60 -2.69
CA THR A 23 -0.15 24.79 -1.67
C THR A 23 0.53 23.43 -1.48
N ALA A 24 0.87 22.74 -2.56
CA ALA A 24 1.49 21.42 -2.49
C ALA A 24 2.94 21.46 -1.96
N ILE A 25 3.69 22.54 -2.19
CA ILE A 25 5.10 22.64 -1.78
C ILE A 25 5.23 23.34 -0.42
N VAL A 26 4.55 24.47 -0.23
CA VAL A 26 4.70 25.33 0.96
C VAL A 26 3.59 25.09 1.98
N GLY A 27 2.35 24.82 1.51
CA GLY A 27 1.16 24.67 2.34
C GLY A 27 0.39 25.96 2.53
N LEU A 28 -0.81 25.84 3.09
CA LEU A 28 -1.69 26.94 3.43
C LEU A 28 -1.71 27.17 4.95
N GLY A 29 -1.59 28.44 5.36
CA GLY A 29 -1.66 28.83 6.76
C GLY A 29 -0.43 28.47 7.59
N ALA A 30 -0.53 28.66 8.90
CA ALA A 30 0.54 28.35 9.87
C ALA A 30 0.83 26.85 9.95
N ASP A 31 -0.21 26.03 9.79
CA ASP A 31 -0.12 24.56 9.87
C ASP A 31 0.41 23.92 8.58
N LYS A 32 0.72 24.72 7.54
CA LYS A 32 1.19 24.24 6.23
C LYS A 32 0.27 23.18 5.62
N SER A 33 -1.03 23.30 5.81
CA SER A 33 -2.02 22.34 5.32
C SER A 33 -1.93 22.15 3.80
N GLY A 34 -2.05 20.92 3.34
CA GLY A 34 -1.97 20.54 1.91
C GLY A 34 -0.55 20.39 1.37
N SER A 35 0.51 20.60 2.19
CA SER A 35 1.89 20.46 1.74
C SER A 35 2.40 19.02 1.79
N ILE A 36 3.39 18.72 0.95
CA ILE A 36 4.08 17.44 0.92
C ILE A 36 4.76 17.12 2.27
N SER A 37 5.20 18.15 3.01
CA SER A 37 5.87 17.99 4.31
C SER A 37 4.93 17.59 5.45
N LYS A 38 3.62 17.63 5.22
CA LYS A 38 2.58 17.27 6.20
C LYS A 38 1.83 16.00 5.83
N ILE A 39 2.29 15.26 4.84
CA ILE A 39 1.77 13.92 4.53
C ILE A 39 2.29 12.98 5.61
N HIS A 40 1.39 12.23 6.24
CA HIS A 40 1.77 11.18 7.19
C HIS A 40 2.54 10.10 6.47
N LEU A 41 3.74 9.80 6.98
CA LEU A 41 4.62 8.78 6.43
C LEU A 41 4.36 7.46 7.18
N GLY A 42 4.19 6.39 6.43
CA GLY A 42 4.18 5.05 7.02
C GLY A 42 5.56 4.65 7.53
N LEU A 43 5.59 3.61 8.34
CA LEU A 43 6.80 3.09 8.96
C LEU A 43 7.95 2.85 7.97
N ASP A 44 7.62 2.32 6.78
CA ASP A 44 8.58 2.05 5.69
C ASP A 44 9.36 3.31 5.24
N LEU A 45 8.81 4.51 5.49
CA LEU A 45 9.36 5.80 5.08
C LEU A 45 9.88 6.65 6.24
N ALA A 46 9.18 6.62 7.37
CA ALA A 46 9.59 7.36 8.57
C ALA A 46 10.68 6.63 9.35
N GLY A 47 10.77 5.32 9.18
CA GLY A 47 11.46 4.43 10.10
C GLY A 47 10.68 4.27 11.39
N GLY A 48 11.08 3.37 12.26
CA GLY A 48 10.45 3.15 13.55
C GLY A 48 10.04 1.70 13.78
N VAL A 49 9.02 1.49 14.60
CA VAL A 49 8.56 0.16 15.06
C VAL A 49 7.08 -0.01 14.80
N SER A 50 6.69 -1.19 14.34
CA SER A 50 5.30 -1.66 14.30
C SER A 50 5.20 -3.02 14.96
N ILE A 51 4.22 -3.17 15.85
CA ILE A 51 3.97 -4.42 16.56
C ILE A 51 2.48 -4.74 16.51
N THR A 52 2.15 -5.99 16.20
CA THR A 52 0.79 -6.51 16.31
C THR A 52 0.76 -7.54 17.43
N TYR A 53 -0.03 -7.28 18.46
CA TYR A 53 -0.32 -8.21 19.54
C TYR A 53 -1.68 -8.86 19.37
N GLN A 54 -1.79 -10.11 19.83
CA GLN A 54 -3.05 -10.83 19.99
C GLN A 54 -3.34 -11.07 21.45
N ALA A 55 -4.58 -10.93 21.86
CA ALA A 55 -5.04 -11.31 23.17
C ALA A 55 -4.95 -12.83 23.36
N VAL A 56 -4.32 -13.27 24.46
CA VAL A 56 -4.21 -14.67 24.85
C VAL A 56 -5.47 -15.05 25.64
N GLY A 57 -6.09 -16.17 25.28
CA GLY A 57 -7.24 -16.70 26.00
C GLY A 57 -8.13 -17.58 25.11
N GLU A 58 -8.91 -18.48 25.73
CA GLU A 58 -9.85 -19.37 25.02
C GLU A 58 -11.08 -18.62 24.46
N THR A 59 -11.38 -17.44 25.01
CA THR A 59 -12.50 -16.60 24.59
C THR A 59 -11.98 -15.21 24.21
N ALA A 60 -12.53 -14.65 23.11
CA ALA A 60 -12.18 -13.28 22.72
C ALA A 60 -12.49 -12.29 23.85
N PRO A 61 -11.58 -11.36 24.17
CA PRO A 61 -11.78 -10.36 25.22
C PRO A 61 -12.98 -9.47 24.91
N SER A 62 -13.54 -8.86 25.97
CA SER A 62 -14.65 -7.94 25.77
C SER A 62 -14.21 -6.71 24.97
N SER A 63 -15.15 -6.07 24.27
CA SER A 63 -14.86 -4.84 23.52
C SER A 63 -14.38 -3.70 24.42
N GLU A 64 -14.78 -3.69 25.69
CA GLU A 64 -14.37 -2.72 26.70
C GLU A 64 -12.93 -2.97 27.14
N ASP A 65 -12.56 -4.23 27.44
CA ASP A 65 -11.18 -4.58 27.82
C ASP A 65 -10.19 -4.30 26.68
N MET A 66 -10.59 -4.56 25.44
CA MET A 66 -9.77 -4.20 24.27
C MET A 66 -9.63 -2.68 24.10
N ALA A 67 -10.68 -1.90 24.35
CA ALA A 67 -10.62 -0.45 24.30
C ALA A 67 -9.70 0.12 25.41
N ASP A 68 -9.81 -0.42 26.63
CA ASP A 68 -8.92 -0.08 27.74
C ASP A 68 -7.44 -0.44 27.42
N THR A 69 -7.22 -1.60 26.82
CA THR A 69 -5.89 -2.05 26.40
C THR A 69 -5.29 -1.10 25.35
N VAL A 70 -6.06 -0.75 24.33
CA VAL A 70 -5.63 0.22 23.29
C VAL A 70 -5.31 1.57 23.93
N TYR A 71 -6.17 2.08 24.83
CA TYR A 71 -5.95 3.35 25.49
C TYR A 71 -4.67 3.35 26.34
N LYS A 72 -4.43 2.28 27.09
CA LYS A 72 -3.24 2.16 27.94
C LYS A 72 -1.96 2.05 27.11
N LEU A 73 -1.98 1.24 26.05
CA LEU A 73 -0.86 1.13 25.12
C LEU A 73 -0.60 2.47 24.41
N GLN A 74 -1.65 3.21 24.01
CA GLN A 74 -1.49 4.56 23.43
C GLN A 74 -0.76 5.49 24.40
N LYS A 75 -1.16 5.50 25.67
CA LYS A 75 -0.49 6.30 26.69
C LYS A 75 0.96 5.92 26.91
N ARG A 76 1.31 4.66 26.73
CA ARG A 76 2.69 4.18 26.81
C ARG A 76 3.53 4.68 25.61
N VAL A 77 2.99 4.55 24.40
CA VAL A 77 3.72 4.93 23.18
C VAL A 77 3.79 6.44 22.95
N ASP A 78 2.85 7.22 23.49
CA ASP A 78 2.87 8.69 23.47
C ASP A 78 4.15 9.28 24.11
N GLN A 79 4.87 8.50 24.92
CA GLN A 79 6.14 8.91 25.54
C GLN A 79 7.31 8.87 24.54
N TYR A 80 7.22 8.00 23.53
CA TYR A 80 8.28 7.81 22.55
C TYR A 80 8.08 8.68 21.31
N SER A 81 6.84 8.85 20.88
CA SER A 81 6.52 9.65 19.70
C SER A 81 5.11 10.23 19.79
N THR A 82 4.98 11.51 19.48
CA THR A 82 3.67 12.18 19.36
C THR A 82 2.88 11.74 18.13
N GLU A 83 3.52 11.05 17.18
CA GLU A 83 2.91 10.48 15.98
C GLU A 83 2.58 8.99 16.14
N ALA A 84 2.85 8.42 17.33
CA ALA A 84 2.56 7.03 17.60
C ALA A 84 1.05 6.76 17.61
N GLN A 85 0.66 5.61 17.08
CA GLN A 85 -0.73 5.20 16.96
C GLN A 85 -0.92 3.78 17.49
N VAL A 86 -1.95 3.61 18.31
CA VAL A 86 -2.41 2.31 18.76
C VAL A 86 -3.86 2.13 18.38
N TYR A 87 -4.16 1.07 17.67
CA TYR A 87 -5.51 0.81 17.22
C TYR A 87 -5.87 -0.67 17.26
N ARG A 88 -7.15 -0.94 17.40
CA ARG A 88 -7.69 -2.30 17.39
C ARG A 88 -7.75 -2.84 15.97
N GLU A 89 -7.29 -4.07 15.77
CA GLU A 89 -7.39 -4.83 14.52
C GLU A 89 -8.22 -6.10 14.74
N GLY A 90 -9.44 -6.12 14.21
CA GLY A 90 -10.38 -7.22 14.47
C GLY A 90 -10.94 -7.22 15.89
N ASP A 91 -11.20 -8.42 16.44
CA ASP A 91 -11.86 -8.57 17.74
C ASP A 91 -10.87 -8.76 18.91
N ASP A 92 -9.66 -9.25 18.64
CA ASP A 92 -8.71 -9.73 19.64
C ASP A 92 -7.27 -9.22 19.42
N ARG A 93 -7.06 -8.24 18.50
CA ARG A 93 -5.71 -7.75 18.18
C ARG A 93 -5.57 -6.26 18.41
N VAL A 94 -4.34 -5.87 18.75
CA VAL A 94 -3.92 -4.47 18.86
C VAL A 94 -2.70 -4.26 18.01
N ASN A 95 -2.74 -3.24 17.17
CA ASN A 95 -1.61 -2.80 16.37
C ASN A 95 -1.02 -1.51 16.94
N ILE A 96 0.29 -1.46 17.08
CA ILE A 96 1.07 -0.35 17.57
C ILE A 96 2.00 0.10 16.45
N GLU A 97 1.98 1.38 16.12
CA GLU A 97 2.89 2.00 15.15
C GLU A 97 3.57 3.22 15.78
N ILE A 98 4.91 3.22 15.80
CA ILE A 98 5.71 4.29 16.39
C ILE A 98 6.70 4.77 15.34
N PRO A 99 6.31 5.75 14.50
CA PRO A 99 7.19 6.27 13.47
C PRO A 99 8.26 7.21 14.04
N GLY A 100 9.39 7.31 13.36
CA GLY A 100 10.42 8.31 13.59
C GLY A 100 11.31 8.09 14.81
N VAL A 101 11.27 6.90 15.42
CA VAL A 101 12.10 6.58 16.58
C VAL A 101 13.48 6.07 16.17
N SER A 102 14.52 6.47 16.92
CA SER A 102 15.91 6.11 16.63
C SER A 102 16.35 4.80 17.29
N ASP A 103 15.80 4.48 18.47
CA ASP A 103 16.10 3.26 19.21
C ASP A 103 14.90 2.33 19.26
N ALA A 104 14.72 1.62 18.15
CA ALA A 104 13.62 0.70 17.96
C ALA A 104 13.71 -0.54 18.88
N ASN A 105 14.92 -1.02 19.15
CA ASN A 105 15.15 -2.21 19.98
C ASN A 105 14.82 -1.97 21.44
N GLN A 106 15.15 -0.78 21.96
CA GLN A 106 14.76 -0.43 23.33
C GLN A 106 13.26 -0.32 23.48
N ILE A 107 12.59 0.31 22.52
CA ILE A 107 11.12 0.44 22.51
C ILE A 107 10.45 -0.92 22.43
N LEU A 108 10.98 -1.83 21.60
CA LEU A 108 10.48 -3.21 21.52
C LEU A 108 10.65 -3.94 22.87
N ALA A 109 11.76 -3.73 23.56
CA ALA A 109 11.99 -4.28 24.90
C ALA A 109 10.97 -3.73 25.90
N ASP A 110 10.70 -2.44 25.84
CA ASP A 110 9.77 -1.75 26.75
C ASP A 110 8.28 -2.08 26.45
N LEU A 111 7.96 -2.37 25.20
CA LEU A 111 6.60 -2.75 24.76
C LEU A 111 6.39 -4.25 24.63
N GLY A 112 7.45 -5.01 24.45
CA GLY A 112 7.43 -6.44 24.14
C GLY A 112 6.92 -7.34 25.28
N ARG A 113 6.82 -6.76 26.45
CA ARG A 113 6.18 -7.38 27.62
C ARG A 113 5.09 -6.46 28.12
N PRO A 114 3.83 -6.64 27.70
CA PRO A 114 2.71 -5.89 28.27
C PRO A 114 2.54 -6.31 29.72
N GLY A 115 3.39 -5.75 30.59
CA GLY A 115 3.61 -6.19 31.96
C GLY A 115 2.38 -6.08 32.81
N SER A 116 2.18 -7.06 33.64
CA SER A 116 1.27 -7.00 34.76
C SER A 116 1.96 -6.36 35.96
N LEU A 117 1.33 -5.34 36.52
CA LEU A 117 1.78 -4.70 37.76
C LEU A 117 1.11 -5.36 38.94
N TYR A 118 1.92 -5.87 39.88
CA TYR A 118 1.45 -6.48 41.11
C TYR A 118 2.09 -5.82 42.33
N PHE A 119 1.29 -5.64 43.37
CA PHE A 119 1.77 -5.32 44.71
C PHE A 119 1.72 -6.59 45.54
N ILE A 120 2.85 -7.08 45.99
CA ILE A 120 3.00 -8.41 46.59
C ILE A 120 3.43 -8.25 48.04
N ARG A 121 2.79 -8.99 48.98
CA ARG A 121 3.19 -9.03 50.41
C ARG A 121 4.57 -9.71 50.54
N GLU A 122 5.37 -9.29 51.53
CA GLU A 122 6.66 -9.91 51.80
C GLU A 122 6.52 -11.37 52.20
N THR A 123 5.57 -11.69 53.09
CA THR A 123 5.32 -13.05 53.58
C THR A 123 3.87 -13.49 53.38
N ASP A 124 3.67 -14.81 53.27
CA ASP A 124 2.33 -15.44 53.30
C ASP A 124 1.75 -15.48 54.73
N ASP A 125 0.59 -16.13 54.95
CA ASP A 125 -0.06 -16.21 56.26
C ASP A 125 0.66 -17.18 57.20
N ASP A 126 1.52 -18.06 56.68
CA ASP A 126 2.37 -18.99 57.48
C ASP A 126 3.76 -18.40 57.77
N GLY A 127 4.09 -17.21 57.27
CA GLY A 127 5.37 -16.53 57.47
C GLY A 127 6.48 -16.93 56.51
N ASN A 128 6.13 -17.64 55.39
CA ASN A 128 7.10 -17.94 54.35
C ASN A 128 7.29 -16.72 53.41
N PRO A 129 8.49 -16.40 52.97
CA PRO A 129 8.73 -15.26 52.12
C PRO A 129 8.20 -15.50 50.70
N ASN A 130 7.43 -14.55 50.17
CA ASN A 130 6.95 -14.53 48.78
C ASN A 130 8.00 -14.00 47.79
N TYR A 131 8.96 -13.23 48.31
CA TYR A 131 10.10 -12.72 47.54
C TYR A 131 11.29 -12.47 48.47
N GLY A 132 12.48 -12.40 47.92
CA GLY A 132 13.69 -12.15 48.70
C GLY A 132 14.85 -11.73 47.82
N TYR A 133 15.95 -11.35 48.46
CA TYR A 133 17.17 -10.96 47.77
C TYR A 133 17.94 -12.20 47.34
N MET A 134 18.01 -12.44 46.04
CA MET A 134 18.57 -13.67 45.46
C MET A 134 19.27 -13.37 44.13
N VAL A 135 19.89 -14.37 43.53
CA VAL A 135 20.34 -14.26 42.13
C VAL A 135 19.12 -14.39 41.25
N THR A 136 18.80 -13.35 40.51
CA THR A 136 17.67 -13.31 39.54
C THR A 136 17.94 -14.22 38.36
N GLU A 137 16.92 -14.51 37.57
CA GLU A 137 17.04 -15.30 36.35
C GLU A 137 18.06 -14.71 35.36
N GLU A 138 18.25 -13.40 35.41
CA GLU A 138 19.24 -12.67 34.62
C GLU A 138 20.69 -12.80 35.17
N GLY A 139 20.88 -13.53 36.27
CA GLY A 139 22.19 -13.74 36.88
C GLY A 139 22.70 -12.58 37.72
N SER A 140 21.90 -11.52 37.91
CA SER A 140 22.21 -10.38 38.79
C SER A 140 21.70 -10.62 40.22
N LEU A 141 22.32 -9.95 41.23
CA LEU A 141 21.82 -9.96 42.60
C LEU A 141 20.71 -8.92 42.77
N GLY A 142 19.50 -9.36 43.04
CA GLY A 142 18.33 -8.51 43.22
C GLY A 142 17.18 -9.17 43.97
N TYR A 143 16.06 -8.50 44.07
CA TYR A 143 14.84 -9.13 44.59
C TYR A 143 14.24 -10.04 43.52
N GLY A 144 13.90 -11.28 43.90
CA GLY A 144 13.23 -12.27 43.05
C GLY A 144 12.08 -12.93 43.78
N LEU A 145 11.12 -13.48 43.02
CA LEU A 145 10.00 -14.25 43.54
C LEU A 145 10.47 -15.62 44.05
N THR A 146 9.92 -16.07 45.15
CA THR A 146 10.13 -17.43 45.66
C THR A 146 9.03 -18.39 45.18
N ARG A 147 7.92 -17.86 44.65
CA ARG A 147 6.73 -18.59 44.17
C ARG A 147 6.28 -17.92 42.86
N THR A 148 5.54 -18.67 42.05
CA THR A 148 5.02 -18.12 40.78
C THR A 148 3.89 -17.12 41.04
N ILE A 149 3.60 -16.23 40.06
CA ILE A 149 2.52 -15.25 40.14
C ILE A 149 1.16 -15.95 40.31
N GLU A 150 0.94 -17.08 39.64
CA GLU A 150 -0.29 -17.88 39.74
C GLU A 150 -0.47 -18.47 41.16
N GLU A 151 0.61 -18.90 41.80
CA GLU A 151 0.57 -19.38 43.17
C GLU A 151 0.27 -18.25 44.17
N LEU A 152 0.88 -17.07 43.96
CA LEU A 152 0.66 -15.88 44.78
C LEU A 152 -0.77 -15.34 44.65
N ASP A 153 -1.34 -15.40 43.46
CA ASP A 153 -2.73 -15.00 43.20
C ASP A 153 -3.71 -15.98 43.87
N ALA A 154 -3.47 -17.29 43.70
CA ALA A 154 -4.30 -18.33 44.31
C ALA A 154 -4.32 -18.29 45.85
N THR A 155 -3.24 -17.84 46.50
CA THR A 155 -3.15 -17.67 47.96
C THR A 155 -3.58 -16.29 48.45
N GLY A 156 -3.83 -15.32 47.57
CA GLY A 156 -4.19 -13.96 47.89
C GLY A 156 -3.02 -13.11 48.44
N ASP A 157 -1.80 -13.48 48.07
CA ASP A 157 -0.60 -12.76 48.41
C ASP A 157 -0.32 -11.56 47.50
N ILE A 158 -1.02 -11.47 46.37
CA ILE A 158 -1.14 -10.29 45.54
C ILE A 158 -2.17 -9.33 46.15
N VAL A 159 -1.67 -8.24 46.73
CA VAL A 159 -2.50 -7.23 47.42
C VAL A 159 -3.31 -6.41 46.44
N LEU A 160 -2.64 -5.90 45.41
CA LEU A 160 -3.20 -5.07 44.37
C LEU A 160 -2.65 -5.49 43.02
N SER A 161 -3.48 -5.31 42.00
CA SER A 161 -3.05 -5.34 40.62
C SER A 161 -2.98 -3.91 40.06
N GLY A 162 -2.39 -3.75 38.86
CA GLY A 162 -2.34 -2.44 38.22
C GLY A 162 -3.69 -1.80 37.97
N THR A 163 -4.77 -2.58 37.93
CA THR A 163 -6.14 -2.07 37.78
C THR A 163 -6.69 -1.39 39.04
N ASP A 164 -6.08 -1.63 40.19
CA ASP A 164 -6.43 -1.00 41.48
C ASP A 164 -5.80 0.39 41.66
N VAL A 165 -4.87 0.81 40.79
CA VAL A 165 -4.23 2.13 40.79
C VAL A 165 -4.95 3.08 39.84
N ALA A 166 -5.48 4.19 40.37
CA ALA A 166 -6.17 5.21 39.59
C ALA A 166 -5.19 6.22 38.96
N ASN A 167 -4.11 6.59 39.65
CA ASN A 167 -3.09 7.52 39.15
C ASN A 167 -1.75 7.35 39.88
N ALA A 168 -0.66 7.73 39.21
CA ALA A 168 0.67 7.83 39.78
C ALA A 168 1.40 9.05 39.22
N THR A 169 2.00 9.90 40.08
CA THR A 169 2.69 11.12 39.66
C THR A 169 4.00 11.29 40.45
N ALA A 170 5.06 11.70 39.74
CA ALA A 170 6.33 12.04 40.39
C ALA A 170 6.37 13.54 40.74
N GLY A 171 6.93 13.85 41.88
CA GLY A 171 6.98 15.21 42.35
C GLY A 171 8.01 15.44 43.46
N TYR A 172 8.00 16.61 44.02
CA TYR A 172 8.80 16.97 45.19
C TYR A 172 7.89 17.24 46.39
N GLN A 173 8.18 16.59 47.51
CA GLN A 173 7.51 16.87 48.73
C GLN A 173 8.55 17.39 49.78
N SER A 174 8.14 18.30 50.63
CA SER A 174 8.99 18.74 51.73
C SER A 174 8.74 17.84 52.95
N ASP A 175 9.84 17.32 53.51
CA ASP A 175 9.78 16.59 54.77
C ASP A 175 9.49 17.53 55.96
N SER A 176 9.33 16.97 57.18
CA SER A 176 9.11 17.75 58.38
C SER A 176 10.24 18.71 58.78
N MET A 177 11.42 18.58 58.13
CA MET A 177 12.61 19.44 58.30
C MET A 177 12.75 20.43 57.11
N ASN A 178 11.74 20.52 56.19
CA ASN A 178 11.76 21.39 55.02
C ASN A 178 12.82 21.03 53.95
N ASN A 179 13.34 19.78 53.96
CA ASN A 179 14.17 19.27 52.90
C ASN A 179 13.29 18.81 51.76
N ARG A 180 13.66 19.10 50.52
CA ARG A 180 12.98 18.60 49.30
C ARG A 180 13.36 17.14 49.10
N GLN A 181 12.36 16.27 49.08
CA GLN A 181 12.46 14.87 48.79
C GLN A 181 11.73 14.54 47.46
N ILE A 182 12.33 13.68 46.67
CA ILE A 182 11.69 13.17 45.46
C ILE A 182 10.72 12.08 45.90
N VAL A 183 9.51 12.15 45.38
CA VAL A 183 8.42 11.22 45.72
C VAL A 183 7.64 10.78 44.50
N VAL A 184 7.07 9.55 44.53
CA VAL A 184 6.03 9.09 43.61
C VAL A 184 4.74 8.99 44.43
N GLU A 185 3.78 9.80 44.08
CA GLU A 185 2.45 9.82 44.68
C GLU A 185 1.54 8.85 43.95
N LEU A 186 0.92 7.92 44.68
CA LEU A 186 -0.04 6.93 44.18
C LEU A 186 -1.45 7.28 44.67
N VAL A 187 -2.41 7.20 43.74
CA VAL A 187 -3.84 7.31 44.05
C VAL A 187 -4.49 6.00 43.63
N PHE A 188 -5.13 5.33 44.57
CA PHE A 188 -5.84 4.07 44.33
C PHE A 188 -7.30 4.29 43.99
N THR A 189 -7.93 3.29 43.35
CA THR A 189 -9.40 3.21 43.23
C THR A 189 -10.03 3.01 44.63
N ASP A 190 -11.36 3.19 44.76
CA ASP A 190 -12.04 3.01 46.06
C ASP A 190 -11.88 1.56 46.59
N GLU A 191 -11.85 0.56 45.70
CA GLU A 191 -11.61 -0.83 46.08
C GLU A 191 -10.15 -1.08 46.37
N GLY A 192 -9.25 -0.59 45.51
CA GLY A 192 -7.80 -0.69 45.74
C GLY A 192 -7.35 -0.03 47.02
N GLY A 193 -7.93 1.15 47.37
CA GLY A 193 -7.64 1.83 48.61
C GLY A 193 -8.02 1.01 49.87
N LYS A 194 -9.13 0.27 49.83
CA LYS A 194 -9.53 -0.64 50.93
C LYS A 194 -8.57 -1.82 51.08
N LYS A 195 -8.27 -2.50 49.97
CA LYS A 195 -7.32 -3.61 49.97
C LYS A 195 -5.94 -3.16 50.48
N PHE A 196 -5.49 -1.98 50.00
CA PHE A 196 -4.19 -1.44 50.40
C PHE A 196 -4.13 -1.03 51.85
N ALA A 197 -5.23 -0.53 52.42
CA ALA A 197 -5.34 -0.19 53.87
C ALA A 197 -5.15 -1.43 54.78
N GLU A 198 -5.73 -2.56 54.39
CA GLU A 198 -5.58 -3.82 55.13
C GLU A 198 -4.13 -4.35 55.00
N ALA A 199 -3.57 -4.36 53.81
CA ALA A 199 -2.23 -4.83 53.57
C ALA A 199 -1.16 -4.00 54.24
N THR A 200 -1.30 -2.64 54.16
CA THR A 200 -0.34 -1.73 54.84
C THR A 200 -0.44 -1.76 56.36
N LYS A 201 -1.64 -2.01 56.91
CA LYS A 201 -1.80 -2.23 58.33
C LYS A 201 -1.03 -3.49 58.78
N ARG A 202 -1.24 -4.63 58.06
CA ARG A 202 -0.53 -5.88 58.34
C ARG A 202 1.00 -5.70 58.23
N ALA A 203 1.47 -5.14 57.10
CA ALA A 203 2.86 -4.92 56.85
C ALA A 203 3.53 -4.00 57.91
N TYR A 204 2.81 -2.98 58.33
CA TYR A 204 3.27 -2.10 59.42
C TYR A 204 3.41 -2.86 60.73
N ASP A 205 2.39 -3.64 61.14
CA ASP A 205 2.37 -4.42 62.38
C ASP A 205 3.47 -5.48 62.43
N GLN A 206 3.84 -6.05 61.25
CA GLN A 206 4.90 -7.06 61.11
C GLN A 206 6.25 -6.48 60.75
N GLY A 207 6.33 -5.20 60.37
CA GLY A 207 7.54 -4.53 59.94
C GLY A 207 8.05 -4.95 58.54
N GLU A 208 7.11 -5.37 57.70
CA GLU A 208 7.33 -5.89 56.36
C GLU A 208 7.36 -4.81 55.27
N THR A 209 7.81 -5.21 54.08
CA THR A 209 7.78 -4.45 52.84
C THR A 209 6.55 -4.89 51.99
N ILE A 210 6.21 -4.05 50.99
CA ILE A 210 5.29 -4.45 49.93
C ILE A 210 6.07 -4.29 48.63
N GLY A 211 6.35 -5.40 47.95
CA GLY A 211 7.08 -5.40 46.70
C GLY A 211 6.20 -4.96 45.53
N ILE A 212 6.68 -4.03 44.72
CA ILE A 212 6.05 -3.61 43.46
C ILE A 212 6.75 -4.36 42.35
N TYR A 213 6.07 -5.35 41.84
CA TYR A 213 6.55 -6.27 40.81
C TYR A 213 5.94 -5.89 39.46
N TYR A 214 6.78 -5.74 38.49
CA TYR A 214 6.37 -5.38 37.11
C TYR A 214 7.20 -6.19 36.13
N ASP A 215 6.54 -6.87 35.24
CA ASP A 215 7.11 -7.53 34.06
C ASP A 215 8.36 -8.40 34.33
N GLY A 216 8.22 -9.34 35.26
CA GLY A 216 9.30 -10.29 35.55
C GLY A 216 10.31 -9.81 36.62
N GLY A 217 10.22 -8.57 37.13
CA GLY A 217 11.15 -8.02 38.10
C GLY A 217 10.52 -7.10 39.16
N PHE A 218 11.21 -6.92 40.27
CA PHE A 218 10.83 -5.93 41.28
C PHE A 218 11.38 -4.55 40.91
N ILE A 219 10.47 -3.60 40.66
CA ILE A 219 10.83 -2.21 40.34
C ILE A 219 11.06 -1.37 41.61
N SER A 220 10.40 -1.74 42.72
CA SER A 220 10.58 -1.13 44.02
C SER A 220 10.11 -2.05 45.13
N VAL A 221 10.77 -2.02 46.30
CA VAL A 221 10.38 -2.81 47.49
C VAL A 221 10.31 -1.85 48.69
N PRO A 222 9.32 -0.95 48.73
CA PRO A 222 9.22 0.05 49.80
C PRO A 222 8.79 -0.57 51.12
N ARG A 223 9.37 -0.09 52.22
CA ARG A 223 8.97 -0.44 53.56
C ARG A 223 7.76 0.38 54.01
N VAL A 224 6.77 -0.28 54.59
CA VAL A 224 5.59 0.41 55.12
C VAL A 224 5.90 1.13 56.42
N GLN A 225 5.81 2.46 56.43
CA GLN A 225 6.11 3.30 57.61
C GLN A 225 4.92 3.58 58.51
N SER A 226 3.72 3.50 57.97
CA SER A 226 2.46 3.66 58.70
C SER A 226 1.31 3.06 57.88
N PRO A 227 0.19 2.64 58.52
CA PRO A 227 -1.00 2.20 57.80
C PRO A 227 -1.58 3.32 56.90
N ILE A 228 -1.88 2.99 55.68
CA ILE A 228 -2.36 3.93 54.66
C ILE A 228 -3.86 3.69 54.46
N THR A 229 -4.70 4.59 55.00
CA THR A 229 -6.16 4.42 54.99
C THR A 229 -6.92 5.43 54.13
N ASN A 230 -6.20 6.38 53.53
CA ASN A 230 -6.81 7.48 52.77
C ASN A 230 -6.82 7.23 51.25
N GLY A 231 -6.44 6.02 50.81
CA GLY A 231 -6.40 5.67 49.36
C GLY A 231 -5.28 6.37 48.59
N GLN A 232 -4.28 6.97 49.31
CA GLN A 232 -3.11 7.62 48.71
C GLN A 232 -1.84 7.13 49.38
N ALA A 233 -0.83 6.79 48.54
CA ALA A 233 0.48 6.37 49.06
C ALA A 233 1.59 7.19 48.44
N ILE A 234 2.75 7.22 49.11
CA ILE A 234 3.94 7.91 48.65
C ILE A 234 5.09 6.93 48.67
N ILE A 235 5.78 6.75 47.55
CA ILE A 235 7.03 6.03 47.46
C ILE A 235 8.14 7.06 47.54
N THR A 236 9.13 6.81 48.38
CA THR A 236 10.31 7.67 48.60
C THR A 236 11.56 6.83 48.35
N GLY A 237 12.70 7.52 48.13
CA GLY A 237 14.00 6.84 47.98
C GLY A 237 14.49 6.76 46.55
N GLU A 238 13.79 7.38 45.59
CA GLU A 238 14.29 7.53 44.25
C GLU A 238 15.51 8.46 44.18
N GLU A 239 16.53 8.07 43.43
CA GLU A 239 17.79 8.81 43.32
C GLU A 239 17.66 10.08 42.47
N SER A 240 16.74 10.10 41.50
CA SER A 240 16.52 11.22 40.60
C SER A 240 15.03 11.44 40.30
N ILE A 241 14.68 12.66 39.92
CA ILE A 241 13.33 12.97 39.48
C ILE A 241 12.94 12.19 38.19
N GLU A 242 13.93 11.87 37.37
CA GLU A 242 13.75 11.08 36.15
C GLU A 242 13.40 9.63 36.49
N SER A 243 14.10 9.00 37.43
CA SER A 243 13.74 7.67 37.95
C SER A 243 12.33 7.65 38.54
N ALA A 244 11.99 8.67 39.36
CA ALA A 244 10.64 8.79 39.91
C ALA A 244 9.58 8.98 38.84
N GLN A 245 9.86 9.72 37.78
CA GLN A 245 8.96 9.88 36.64
C GLN A 245 8.73 8.57 35.88
N ASN A 246 9.80 7.81 35.67
CA ASN A 246 9.74 6.49 35.04
C ASN A 246 8.92 5.51 35.88
N LEU A 247 9.19 5.46 37.21
CA LEU A 247 8.44 4.63 38.14
C LEU A 247 6.95 5.03 38.18
N ALA A 248 6.63 6.32 38.27
CA ALA A 248 5.27 6.83 38.25
C ALA A 248 4.55 6.49 36.97
N SER A 249 5.26 6.61 35.85
CA SER A 249 4.72 6.27 34.52
C SER A 249 4.42 4.78 34.43
N THR A 250 5.35 3.92 34.81
CA THR A 250 5.18 2.46 34.83
C THR A 250 3.99 2.03 35.69
N ILE A 251 3.87 2.60 36.89
CA ILE A 251 2.74 2.30 37.79
C ILE A 251 1.42 2.81 37.24
N ARG A 252 1.38 4.04 36.67
CA ARG A 252 0.16 4.66 36.14
C ARG A 252 -0.38 3.92 34.92
N ILE A 253 0.49 3.42 34.05
CA ILE A 253 0.12 2.63 32.88
C ILE A 253 -0.55 1.33 33.35
N GLY A 254 -0.11 0.79 34.49
CA GLY A 254 -0.72 -0.36 35.14
C GLY A 254 -0.65 -1.62 34.33
N GLY A 255 -1.09 -2.73 34.87
CA GLY A 255 -1.24 -3.99 34.13
C GLY A 255 -2.36 -3.90 33.09
N LEU A 256 -2.13 -4.54 31.95
CA LEU A 256 -3.18 -4.77 30.97
C LEU A 256 -4.13 -5.83 31.54
N LYS A 257 -5.45 -5.65 31.36
CA LYS A 257 -6.44 -6.66 31.71
C LYS A 257 -6.39 -7.89 30.81
N VAL A 258 -5.75 -7.74 29.67
CA VAL A 258 -5.64 -8.76 28.61
C VAL A 258 -4.16 -9.07 28.43
N GLU A 259 -3.82 -10.34 28.55
CA GLU A 259 -2.49 -10.83 28.21
C GLU A 259 -2.33 -10.78 26.68
N LEU A 260 -1.18 -10.32 26.20
CA LEU A 260 -0.91 -10.10 24.79
C LEU A 260 0.31 -10.90 24.35
N GLU A 261 0.16 -11.60 23.21
CA GLU A 261 1.24 -12.30 22.54
C GLU A 261 1.63 -11.58 21.26
N GLU A 262 2.94 -11.46 20.99
CA GLU A 262 3.45 -10.85 19.76
C GLU A 262 3.16 -11.74 18.56
N LEU A 263 2.36 -11.26 17.61
CA LEU A 263 2.10 -11.94 16.35
C LEU A 263 3.01 -11.47 15.22
N ARG A 264 3.33 -10.17 15.23
CA ARG A 264 4.17 -9.54 14.22
C ARG A 264 4.91 -8.38 14.82
N SER A 265 6.17 -8.24 14.47
CA SER A 265 6.93 -7.00 14.70
C SER A 265 7.74 -6.64 13.46
N ASN A 266 7.88 -5.36 13.23
CA ASN A 266 8.67 -4.81 12.13
C ASN A 266 9.44 -3.60 12.63
N VAL A 267 10.75 -3.64 12.48
CA VAL A 267 11.68 -2.57 12.82
C VAL A 267 12.30 -2.03 11.54
N VAL A 268 12.14 -0.76 11.27
CA VAL A 268 12.66 -0.10 10.07
C VAL A 268 13.59 1.04 10.47
N GLY A 269 14.81 1.00 9.98
CA GLY A 269 15.78 2.07 10.21
C GLY A 269 15.39 3.38 9.49
N ALA A 270 15.41 4.52 10.19
CA ALA A 270 15.01 5.82 9.66
C ALA A 270 15.83 6.26 8.43
N GLN A 271 17.12 5.89 8.37
CA GLN A 271 17.99 6.24 7.24
C GLN A 271 17.55 5.61 5.91
N LEU A 272 17.03 4.38 5.96
CA LEU A 272 16.54 3.67 4.77
C LEU A 272 15.29 4.32 4.21
N GLY A 273 14.38 4.73 5.09
CA GLY A 273 13.16 5.46 4.67
C GLY A 273 13.49 6.79 4.00
N GLN A 274 14.41 7.59 4.55
CA GLN A 274 14.84 8.85 3.93
C GLN A 274 15.45 8.63 2.54
N THR A 275 16.30 7.62 2.39
CA THR A 275 16.89 7.26 1.10
C THR A 275 15.80 6.86 0.10
N ALA A 276 14.80 6.10 0.53
CA ALA A 276 13.67 5.69 -0.29
C ALA A 276 12.83 6.88 -0.77
N ILE A 277 12.55 7.86 0.09
CA ILE A 277 11.84 9.09 -0.27
C ILE A 277 12.64 9.88 -1.31
N GLN A 278 13.92 10.13 -1.07
CA GLN A 278 14.76 10.95 -1.97
C GLN A 278 14.90 10.30 -3.36
N THR A 279 15.14 9.00 -3.40
CA THR A 279 15.31 8.27 -4.67
C THR A 279 13.99 8.18 -5.43
N SER A 280 12.88 7.94 -4.74
CA SER A 280 11.54 7.90 -5.34
C SER A 280 11.09 9.26 -5.85
N LEU A 281 11.38 10.34 -5.13
CA LEU A 281 11.08 11.70 -5.57
C LEU A 281 11.87 12.04 -6.83
N ARG A 282 13.17 11.72 -6.87
CA ARG A 282 14.00 11.88 -8.08
C ARG A 282 13.43 11.07 -9.24
N ALA A 283 13.08 9.81 -9.01
CA ALA A 283 12.43 8.96 -10.01
C ALA A 283 11.13 9.59 -10.53
N GLY A 284 10.29 10.10 -9.62
CA GLY A 284 9.04 10.77 -9.97
C GLY A 284 9.24 11.99 -10.85
N ILE A 285 10.16 12.88 -10.49
CA ILE A 285 10.46 14.09 -11.28
C ILE A 285 11.00 13.74 -12.67
N ILE A 286 11.95 12.80 -12.75
CA ILE A 286 12.55 12.38 -14.03
C ILE A 286 11.49 11.69 -14.89
N GLY A 287 10.72 10.76 -14.33
CA GLY A 287 9.65 10.06 -15.02
C GLY A 287 8.57 11.00 -15.54
N LEU A 288 8.10 11.92 -14.69
CA LEU A 288 7.13 12.95 -15.06
C LEU A 288 7.64 13.81 -16.24
N ALA A 289 8.90 14.27 -16.16
CA ALA A 289 9.50 15.08 -17.22
C ALA A 289 9.61 14.30 -18.55
N LEU A 290 10.03 13.04 -18.50
CA LEU A 290 10.13 12.17 -19.69
C LEU A 290 8.75 11.93 -20.33
N VAL A 291 7.73 11.66 -19.53
CA VAL A 291 6.37 11.46 -20.03
C VAL A 291 5.81 12.77 -20.61
N MET A 292 6.05 13.92 -19.99
CA MET A 292 5.65 15.22 -20.56
C MET A 292 6.34 15.50 -21.91
N VAL A 293 7.65 15.28 -21.99
CA VAL A 293 8.42 15.43 -23.26
C VAL A 293 7.86 14.48 -24.33
N PHE A 294 7.62 13.23 -23.98
CA PHE A 294 7.01 12.24 -24.88
C PHE A 294 5.65 12.72 -25.40
N MET A 295 4.77 13.18 -24.50
CA MET A 295 3.43 13.65 -24.87
C MET A 295 3.49 14.86 -25.82
N ILE A 296 4.37 15.84 -25.53
CA ILE A 296 4.52 17.03 -26.36
C ILE A 296 5.09 16.63 -27.73
N ALA A 297 6.11 15.77 -27.78
CA ALA A 297 6.73 15.33 -29.03
C ALA A 297 5.76 14.57 -29.94
N ILE A 298 4.92 13.71 -29.38
CA ILE A 298 3.97 12.90 -30.16
C ILE A 298 2.70 13.68 -30.50
N TYR A 299 2.12 14.43 -29.54
CA TYR A 299 0.77 15.00 -29.66
C TYR A 299 0.75 16.53 -29.84
N PHE A 300 1.89 17.23 -29.82
CA PHE A 300 2.00 18.70 -29.99
C PHE A 300 1.16 19.50 -28.99
N ILE A 301 0.22 20.35 -29.44
CA ILE A 301 -0.64 21.15 -28.55
C ILE A 301 -1.51 20.29 -27.64
N PRO A 302 -2.21 19.24 -28.09
CA PRO A 302 -2.85 18.28 -27.19
C PRO A 302 -1.87 17.70 -26.14
N GLY A 303 -0.65 17.36 -26.52
CA GLY A 303 0.38 16.88 -25.61
C GLY A 303 0.78 17.93 -24.56
N LEU A 304 0.91 19.19 -24.95
CA LEU A 304 1.17 20.29 -24.03
C LEU A 304 0.03 20.48 -23.03
N THR A 305 -1.24 20.41 -23.49
CA THR A 305 -2.41 20.51 -22.60
C THR A 305 -2.47 19.33 -21.60
N ALA A 306 -2.13 18.12 -22.03
CA ALA A 306 -2.04 16.96 -21.16
C ALA A 306 -0.88 17.10 -20.17
N SER A 307 0.25 17.66 -20.57
CA SER A 307 1.40 17.91 -19.67
C SER A 307 1.06 18.92 -18.57
N ILE A 308 0.35 20.00 -18.90
CA ILE A 308 -0.15 20.95 -17.88
C ILE A 308 -1.16 20.27 -16.95
N ALA A 309 -2.08 19.49 -17.50
CA ALA A 309 -3.06 18.74 -16.70
C ALA A 309 -2.39 17.69 -15.80
N LEU A 310 -1.26 17.11 -16.21
CA LEU A 310 -0.48 16.15 -15.43
C LEU A 310 0.23 16.83 -14.25
N VAL A 311 0.72 18.07 -14.43
CA VAL A 311 1.23 18.87 -13.30
C VAL A 311 0.11 19.16 -12.30
N ILE A 312 -1.06 19.58 -12.78
CA ILE A 312 -2.24 19.81 -11.92
C ILE A 312 -2.62 18.52 -11.18
N TYR A 313 -2.63 17.40 -11.88
CA TYR A 313 -2.88 16.08 -11.31
C TYR A 313 -1.93 15.76 -10.15
N THR A 314 -0.62 15.97 -10.37
CA THR A 314 0.40 15.68 -9.34
C THR A 314 0.23 16.58 -8.11
N MET A 315 -0.06 17.87 -8.31
CA MET A 315 -0.30 18.80 -7.20
C MET A 315 -1.59 18.46 -6.45
N LEU A 316 -2.67 18.14 -7.15
CA LEU A 316 -3.93 17.70 -6.54
C LEU A 316 -3.75 16.38 -5.77
N MET A 317 -2.94 15.46 -6.29
CA MET A 317 -2.63 14.20 -5.59
C MET A 317 -2.03 14.46 -4.22
N ILE A 318 -1.00 15.32 -4.13
CA ILE A 318 -0.35 15.71 -2.88
C ILE A 318 -1.36 16.35 -1.90
N ILE A 319 -2.15 17.31 -2.40
CA ILE A 319 -3.14 18.02 -1.57
C ILE A 319 -4.21 17.05 -1.04
N ILE A 320 -4.70 16.13 -1.88
CA ILE A 320 -5.75 15.19 -1.50
C ILE A 320 -5.23 14.14 -0.53
N LEU A 321 -4.00 13.64 -0.70
CA LEU A 321 -3.39 12.73 0.27
C LEU A 321 -3.32 13.36 1.67
N ASN A 322 -2.91 14.63 1.75
CA ASN A 322 -2.91 15.37 3.00
C ASN A 322 -4.32 15.62 3.54
N ALA A 323 -5.28 16.02 2.68
CA ALA A 323 -6.64 16.35 3.10
C ALA A 323 -7.44 15.13 3.63
N PHE A 324 -7.16 13.93 3.12
CA PHE A 324 -7.78 12.68 3.57
C PHE A 324 -6.91 11.91 4.56
N ASP A 325 -5.84 12.51 5.04
CA ASP A 325 -4.94 11.92 6.03
C ASP A 325 -4.44 10.52 5.63
N VAL A 326 -4.09 10.36 4.35
CA VAL A 326 -3.64 9.08 3.81
C VAL A 326 -2.18 8.87 4.16
N THR A 327 -1.89 7.82 4.92
CA THR A 327 -0.53 7.40 5.24
C THR A 327 0.21 6.94 3.98
N LEU A 328 1.32 7.59 3.67
CA LEU A 328 2.14 7.29 2.52
C LEU A 328 3.14 6.18 2.86
N THR A 329 3.04 5.05 2.16
CA THR A 329 3.95 3.89 2.29
C THR A 329 4.86 3.76 1.07
N LEU A 330 5.91 2.93 1.13
CA LEU A 330 6.77 2.63 -0.02
C LEU A 330 5.97 2.12 -1.24
N PRO A 331 5.10 1.11 -1.12
CA PRO A 331 4.20 0.73 -2.19
C PRO A 331 3.24 1.85 -2.59
N GLY A 332 2.82 2.71 -1.64
CA GLY A 332 1.98 3.88 -1.90
C GLY A 332 2.65 4.87 -2.85
N ILE A 333 3.95 5.16 -2.68
CA ILE A 333 4.73 5.97 -3.63
C ILE A 333 4.76 5.30 -5.01
N ALA A 334 5.00 3.99 -5.06
CA ALA A 334 4.96 3.26 -6.33
C ALA A 334 3.57 3.34 -7.00
N GLY A 335 2.48 3.30 -6.21
CA GLY A 335 1.11 3.52 -6.66
C GLY A 335 0.89 4.91 -7.26
N ILE A 336 1.42 5.96 -6.64
CA ILE A 336 1.38 7.34 -7.18
C ILE A 336 2.12 7.40 -8.51
N LEU A 337 3.35 6.89 -8.59
CA LEU A 337 4.15 6.94 -9.80
C LEU A 337 3.53 6.12 -10.94
N LEU A 338 2.98 4.97 -10.62
CA LEU A 338 2.22 4.16 -11.56
C LEU A 338 0.97 4.91 -12.06
N SER A 339 0.24 5.54 -11.16
CA SER A 339 -0.98 6.30 -11.50
C SER A 339 -0.68 7.55 -12.34
N ILE A 340 0.49 8.21 -12.20
CA ILE A 340 0.97 9.25 -13.10
C ILE A 340 1.11 8.71 -14.54
N GLY A 341 1.70 7.51 -14.68
CA GLY A 341 1.79 6.83 -15.98
C GLY A 341 0.42 6.55 -16.62
N MET A 342 -0.53 6.08 -15.80
CA MET A 342 -1.90 5.80 -16.23
C MET A 342 -2.75 7.08 -16.43
N ALA A 343 -2.43 8.20 -15.78
CA ALA A 343 -3.15 9.46 -15.96
C ALA A 343 -3.03 10.02 -17.39
N VAL A 344 -1.99 9.63 -18.10
CA VAL A 344 -1.80 9.98 -19.50
C VAL A 344 -2.64 9.12 -20.43
N ASP A 345 -2.99 7.89 -20.04
CA ASP A 345 -3.71 6.92 -20.89
C ASP A 345 -5.04 7.48 -21.43
N ALA A 346 -5.87 8.08 -20.57
CA ALA A 346 -7.11 8.70 -20.97
C ALA A 346 -6.89 9.80 -22.03
N ASN A 347 -5.83 10.59 -21.91
CA ASN A 347 -5.47 11.62 -22.87
C ASN A 347 -5.01 11.02 -24.20
N VAL A 348 -4.22 9.96 -24.20
CA VAL A 348 -3.80 9.23 -25.42
C VAL A 348 -5.01 8.69 -26.15
N ILE A 349 -5.99 8.12 -25.43
CA ILE A 349 -7.25 7.65 -26.01
C ILE A 349 -8.01 8.78 -26.69
N ILE A 350 -8.19 9.90 -26.01
CA ILE A 350 -8.89 11.09 -26.56
C ILE A 350 -8.16 11.62 -27.79
N PHE A 351 -6.85 11.78 -27.71
CA PHE A 351 -6.06 12.37 -28.79
C PHE A 351 -5.99 11.46 -30.02
N ALA A 352 -5.98 10.15 -29.82
CA ALA A 352 -6.11 9.21 -30.94
C ALA A 352 -7.46 9.40 -31.69
N ARG A 353 -8.56 9.52 -30.95
CA ARG A 353 -9.88 9.79 -31.55
C ARG A 353 -9.96 11.15 -32.22
N ILE A 354 -9.37 12.21 -31.63
CA ILE A 354 -9.28 13.53 -32.28
C ILE A 354 -8.53 13.44 -33.62
N ARG A 355 -7.41 12.70 -33.64
CA ARG A 355 -6.63 12.50 -34.88
C ARG A 355 -7.42 11.72 -35.94
N GLU A 356 -8.18 10.72 -35.56
CA GLU A 356 -9.09 10.01 -36.46
C GLU A 356 -10.10 10.98 -37.11
N GLU A 357 -10.76 11.82 -36.29
CA GLU A 357 -11.73 12.80 -36.79
C GLU A 357 -11.07 13.86 -37.71
N LEU A 358 -9.83 14.29 -37.40
CA LEU A 358 -9.08 15.22 -38.25
C LEU A 358 -8.75 14.61 -39.62
N LYS A 359 -8.44 13.32 -39.67
CA LYS A 359 -8.20 12.57 -40.93
C LYS A 359 -9.44 12.45 -41.78
N THR A 360 -10.64 12.43 -41.20
CA THR A 360 -11.90 12.44 -41.96
C THR A 360 -12.28 13.81 -42.53
N GLY A 361 -11.49 14.86 -42.23
CA GLY A 361 -11.69 16.22 -42.75
C GLY A 361 -12.38 17.18 -41.78
N ALA A 362 -12.77 16.72 -40.57
CA ALA A 362 -13.42 17.55 -39.58
C ALA A 362 -12.57 18.78 -39.18
N SER A 363 -13.22 19.87 -38.77
CA SER A 363 -12.53 21.02 -38.16
C SER A 363 -11.95 20.62 -36.81
N VAL A 364 -10.91 21.31 -36.35
CA VAL A 364 -10.25 21.01 -35.03
C VAL A 364 -11.25 21.06 -33.89
N GLN A 365 -12.17 22.02 -33.89
CA GLN A 365 -13.19 22.14 -32.85
C GLN A 365 -14.13 20.92 -32.84
N ASN A 366 -14.68 20.56 -34.00
CA ASN A 366 -15.59 19.41 -34.10
C ASN A 366 -14.86 18.10 -33.81
N ALA A 367 -13.62 17.94 -34.28
CA ALA A 367 -12.78 16.78 -34.01
C ALA A 367 -12.52 16.63 -32.49
N THR A 368 -12.26 17.74 -31.79
CA THR A 368 -12.08 17.74 -30.34
C THR A 368 -13.36 17.29 -29.62
N ASP A 369 -14.49 17.93 -29.89
CA ASP A 369 -15.74 17.59 -29.20
C ASP A 369 -16.19 16.16 -29.48
N THR A 370 -16.11 15.70 -30.74
CA THR A 370 -16.45 14.33 -31.15
C THR A 370 -15.46 13.32 -30.56
N GLY A 371 -14.15 13.64 -30.54
CA GLY A 371 -13.12 12.79 -29.97
C GLY A 371 -13.34 12.53 -28.48
N TYR A 372 -13.68 13.54 -27.69
CA TYR A 372 -14.05 13.41 -26.30
C TYR A 372 -15.30 12.55 -26.08
N GLN A 373 -16.34 12.74 -26.90
CA GLN A 373 -17.58 11.94 -26.79
C GLN A 373 -17.33 10.47 -27.11
N LYS A 374 -16.57 10.18 -28.18
CA LYS A 374 -16.27 8.79 -28.58
C LYS A 374 -15.31 8.08 -27.61
N ALA A 375 -14.41 8.82 -26.97
CA ALA A 375 -13.44 8.26 -26.02
C ALA A 375 -14.05 7.96 -24.66
N LEU A 376 -15.12 8.66 -24.24
CA LEU A 376 -15.67 8.65 -22.89
C LEU A 376 -16.00 7.24 -22.39
N SER A 377 -16.67 6.44 -23.20
CA SER A 377 -17.04 5.06 -22.83
C SER A 377 -15.81 4.21 -22.52
N ALA A 378 -14.81 4.22 -23.42
CA ALA A 378 -13.60 3.42 -23.23
C ALA A 378 -12.78 3.86 -22.01
N ILE A 379 -12.73 5.17 -21.71
CA ILE A 379 -12.05 5.72 -20.54
C ILE A 379 -12.74 5.26 -19.25
N ILE A 380 -14.07 5.36 -19.19
CA ILE A 380 -14.83 4.92 -18.00
C ILE A 380 -14.63 3.42 -17.79
N ASP A 381 -14.82 2.62 -18.85
CA ASP A 381 -14.75 1.16 -18.77
C ASP A 381 -13.37 0.68 -18.29
N GLY A 382 -12.29 1.24 -18.82
CA GLY A 382 -10.93 0.89 -18.42
C GLY A 382 -10.59 1.28 -16.97
N ASN A 383 -11.03 2.47 -16.55
CA ASN A 383 -10.75 2.93 -15.19
C ASN A 383 -11.62 2.22 -14.14
N VAL A 384 -12.86 1.86 -14.45
CA VAL A 384 -13.74 1.10 -13.54
C VAL A 384 -13.13 -0.27 -13.23
N THR A 385 -12.55 -0.97 -14.21
CA THR A 385 -11.91 -2.28 -13.95
C THR A 385 -10.74 -2.15 -12.98
N THR A 386 -9.91 -1.12 -13.14
CA THR A 386 -8.77 -0.87 -12.24
C THR A 386 -9.25 -0.39 -10.85
N LEU A 387 -10.33 0.39 -10.78
CA LEU A 387 -10.94 0.77 -9.51
C LEU A 387 -11.51 -0.44 -8.75
N ILE A 388 -12.14 -1.41 -9.45
CA ILE A 388 -12.61 -2.65 -8.81
C ILE A 388 -11.45 -3.37 -8.14
N THR A 389 -10.31 -3.55 -8.82
CA THR A 389 -9.14 -4.21 -8.24
C THR A 389 -8.54 -3.42 -7.08
N ALA A 390 -8.47 -2.08 -7.18
CA ALA A 390 -8.01 -1.21 -6.11
C ALA A 390 -8.93 -1.28 -4.88
N PHE A 391 -10.26 -1.30 -5.06
CA PHE A 391 -11.21 -1.45 -3.96
C PHE A 391 -11.08 -2.80 -3.25
N VAL A 392 -10.90 -3.89 -3.98
CA VAL A 392 -10.68 -5.22 -3.38
C VAL A 392 -9.40 -5.23 -2.57
N LEU A 393 -8.31 -4.63 -3.10
CA LEU A 393 -7.05 -4.48 -2.37
C LEU A 393 -7.18 -3.59 -1.12
N MET A 394 -7.97 -2.53 -1.20
CA MET A 394 -8.19 -1.63 -0.06
C MET A 394 -9.01 -2.32 1.04
N TRP A 395 -9.93 -3.20 0.68
CA TRP A 395 -10.81 -3.90 1.63
C TRP A 395 -10.15 -5.12 2.27
N LEU A 396 -9.42 -5.92 1.49
CA LEU A 396 -8.82 -7.20 1.93
C LEU A 396 -7.29 -7.10 2.13
N GLY A 397 -6.66 -6.03 1.68
CA GLY A 397 -5.23 -5.79 1.87
C GLY A 397 -4.92 -5.30 3.28
N THR A 398 -3.74 -5.63 3.76
CA THR A 398 -3.21 -5.22 5.06
C THR A 398 -1.98 -4.34 4.90
N GLY A 399 -1.67 -3.54 5.91
CA GLY A 399 -0.44 -2.75 5.98
C GLY A 399 -0.16 -1.89 4.73
N SER A 400 1.04 -1.99 4.20
CA SER A 400 1.55 -1.18 3.08
C SER A 400 0.79 -1.38 1.76
N VAL A 401 0.17 -2.57 1.55
CA VAL A 401 -0.65 -2.85 0.35
C VAL A 401 -1.94 -2.03 0.33
N LYS A 402 -2.53 -1.77 1.50
CA LYS A 402 -3.70 -0.89 1.62
C LYS A 402 -3.37 0.54 1.22
N GLY A 403 -2.21 1.06 1.65
CA GLY A 403 -1.70 2.38 1.24
C GLY A 403 -1.50 2.48 -0.28
N PHE A 404 -0.93 1.44 -0.91
CA PHE A 404 -0.85 1.34 -2.37
C PHE A 404 -2.22 1.41 -3.05
N ALA A 405 -3.19 0.64 -2.57
CA ALA A 405 -4.54 0.60 -3.14
C ALA A 405 -5.26 1.95 -3.03
N GLN A 406 -5.11 2.64 -1.89
CA GLN A 406 -5.67 3.98 -1.66
C GLN A 406 -5.07 5.01 -2.63
N THR A 407 -3.75 5.07 -2.73
CA THR A 407 -3.07 6.01 -3.64
C THR A 407 -3.41 5.74 -5.10
N LEU A 408 -3.51 4.47 -5.48
CA LEU A 408 -3.91 4.05 -6.83
C LEU A 408 -5.36 4.47 -7.13
N ALA A 409 -6.31 4.21 -6.22
CA ALA A 409 -7.72 4.57 -6.41
C ALA A 409 -7.90 6.09 -6.54
N ILE A 410 -7.29 6.87 -5.64
CA ILE A 410 -7.31 8.34 -5.70
C ILE A 410 -6.69 8.81 -7.02
N GLY A 411 -5.55 8.23 -7.42
CA GLY A 411 -4.87 8.58 -8.67
C GLY A 411 -5.75 8.34 -9.90
N ILE A 412 -6.46 7.22 -9.97
CA ILE A 412 -7.38 6.92 -11.09
C ILE A 412 -8.52 7.93 -11.13
N LEU A 413 -9.15 8.25 -10.01
CA LEU A 413 -10.24 9.22 -9.95
C LEU A 413 -9.78 10.61 -10.40
N LEU A 414 -8.61 11.05 -9.92
CA LEU A 414 -8.01 12.32 -10.32
C LEU A 414 -7.61 12.34 -11.80
N SER A 415 -7.10 11.22 -12.33
CA SER A 415 -6.73 11.10 -13.74
C SER A 415 -7.94 11.29 -14.65
N MET A 416 -9.08 10.69 -14.30
CA MET A 416 -10.33 10.87 -15.02
C MET A 416 -10.79 12.33 -14.97
N LEU A 417 -10.74 12.95 -13.80
CA LEU A 417 -11.13 14.36 -13.64
C LEU A 417 -10.23 15.29 -14.49
N THR A 418 -8.92 15.10 -14.42
CA THR A 418 -7.99 15.97 -15.15
C THR A 418 -8.06 15.77 -16.66
N ALA A 419 -8.18 14.53 -17.13
CA ALA A 419 -8.27 14.24 -18.56
C ALA A 419 -9.59 14.72 -19.16
N LEU A 420 -10.73 14.47 -18.50
CA LEU A 420 -12.05 14.76 -19.08
C LEU A 420 -12.44 16.24 -18.97
N PHE A 421 -12.00 16.93 -17.91
CA PHE A 421 -12.39 18.33 -17.65
C PHE A 421 -11.25 19.29 -17.89
N ILE A 422 -10.10 19.13 -17.23
CA ILE A 422 -9.01 20.11 -17.27
C ILE A 422 -8.35 20.12 -18.65
N THR A 423 -7.98 18.96 -19.19
CA THR A 423 -7.38 18.87 -20.53
C THR A 423 -8.33 19.41 -21.60
N LYS A 424 -9.62 19.09 -21.52
CA LYS A 424 -10.65 19.61 -22.45
C LYS A 424 -10.76 21.13 -22.38
N PHE A 425 -10.72 21.69 -21.19
CA PHE A 425 -10.78 23.14 -20.98
C PHE A 425 -9.53 23.83 -21.53
N LEU A 426 -8.34 23.30 -21.27
CA LEU A 426 -7.07 23.78 -21.81
C LEU A 426 -7.06 23.73 -23.35
N MET A 427 -7.53 22.64 -23.95
CA MET A 427 -7.68 22.54 -25.41
C MET A 427 -8.55 23.67 -26.00
N LYS A 428 -9.67 23.99 -25.36
CA LYS A 428 -10.53 25.12 -25.76
C LYS A 428 -9.85 26.48 -25.61
N ILE A 429 -9.00 26.65 -24.58
CA ILE A 429 -8.19 27.86 -24.37
C ILE A 429 -7.19 28.03 -25.51
N PHE A 430 -6.36 27.00 -25.78
CA PHE A 430 -5.36 27.06 -26.86
C PHE A 430 -5.97 27.28 -28.23
N TYR A 431 -7.10 26.61 -28.53
CA TYR A 431 -7.86 26.87 -29.74
C TYR A 431 -8.33 28.33 -29.84
N GLY A 432 -8.82 28.92 -28.73
CA GLY A 432 -9.29 30.31 -28.66
C GLY A 432 -8.18 31.35 -28.80
N ILE A 433 -6.96 31.05 -28.40
CA ILE A 433 -5.78 31.92 -28.54
C ILE A 433 -5.33 32.03 -29.99
N GLY A 434 -5.46 30.94 -30.79
CA GLY A 434 -5.10 30.96 -32.20
C GLY A 434 -4.51 29.65 -32.74
N PHE A 435 -4.36 28.61 -31.95
CA PHE A 435 -3.89 27.28 -32.41
C PHE A 435 -5.03 26.49 -33.09
N GLN A 436 -5.49 27.00 -34.26
CA GLN A 436 -6.65 26.45 -34.98
C GLN A 436 -6.25 25.51 -36.12
N ASP A 437 -5.00 25.60 -36.60
CA ASP A 437 -4.52 24.80 -37.70
C ASP A 437 -4.33 23.33 -37.33
N LYS A 438 -4.70 22.42 -38.20
CA LYS A 438 -4.55 20.96 -38.02
C LYS A 438 -3.09 20.56 -37.74
N LYS A 439 -2.08 21.30 -38.28
CA LYS A 439 -0.66 21.03 -38.08
C LYS A 439 -0.22 21.01 -36.60
N TRP A 440 -0.96 21.69 -35.70
CA TRP A 440 -0.70 21.73 -34.26
C TRP A 440 -1.25 20.52 -33.51
N TYR A 441 -2.03 19.63 -34.18
CA TYR A 441 -2.74 18.48 -33.59
C TYR A 441 -2.29 17.16 -34.23
N ILE A 442 -1.86 17.20 -35.49
CA ILE A 442 -1.43 16.02 -36.25
C ILE A 442 -0.31 16.40 -37.20
N SER A 443 0.70 15.53 -37.35
CA SER A 443 1.76 15.79 -38.33
C SER A 443 1.22 15.74 -39.76
N SER A 444 1.81 16.54 -40.66
CA SER A 444 1.42 16.59 -42.07
C SER A 444 1.53 15.22 -42.75
N LYS A 445 2.53 14.43 -42.38
CA LYS A 445 2.71 13.05 -42.88
C LYS A 445 1.56 12.14 -42.46
N ALA A 446 1.20 12.15 -41.19
CA ALA A 446 0.10 11.35 -40.65
C ALA A 446 -1.29 11.81 -41.18
N LEU A 447 -1.44 13.09 -41.55
CA LEU A 447 -2.67 13.63 -42.16
C LEU A 447 -2.80 13.16 -43.61
N ALA A 448 -1.69 12.98 -44.34
CA ALA A 448 -1.65 12.53 -45.72
C ALA A 448 -1.92 11.00 -45.86
N GLU A 449 -1.68 10.22 -44.81
CA GLU A 449 -1.97 8.77 -44.79
C GLU A 449 -3.48 8.53 -44.72
N LYS A 450 -4.13 8.36 -45.89
CA LYS A 450 -5.58 8.12 -45.97
C LYS A 450 -5.99 6.64 -45.79
N LYS A 451 -5.09 5.69 -45.97
CA LYS A 451 -5.38 4.25 -45.84
C LYS A 451 -4.40 3.62 -44.85
N VAL A 452 -4.94 2.95 -43.88
CA VAL A 452 -4.20 2.06 -42.98
C VAL A 452 -4.22 0.67 -43.60
N GLU A 453 -3.05 0.12 -43.96
CA GLU A 453 -2.97 -1.27 -44.40
C GLU A 453 -3.02 -2.19 -43.17
N PRO A 454 -3.94 -3.19 -43.16
CA PRO A 454 -4.07 -4.10 -42.03
C PRO A 454 -2.83 -5.00 -41.90
N ILE A 455 -2.28 -5.04 -40.71
CA ILE A 455 -1.22 -6.00 -40.36
C ILE A 455 -1.89 -7.35 -40.06
N ASP A 456 -1.33 -8.43 -40.63
CA ASP A 456 -1.90 -9.77 -40.43
C ASP A 456 -1.47 -10.40 -39.09
N PHE A 457 -2.28 -10.13 -38.06
CA PHE A 457 -2.15 -10.75 -36.72
C PHE A 457 -2.83 -12.12 -36.66
N THR A 458 -3.99 -12.25 -37.29
CA THR A 458 -4.82 -13.46 -37.22
C THR A 458 -4.23 -14.62 -37.99
N GLY A 459 -3.56 -14.38 -39.14
CA GLY A 459 -2.85 -15.43 -39.89
C GLY A 459 -1.64 -15.97 -39.11
N ARG A 460 -0.99 -15.14 -38.28
CA ARG A 460 0.18 -15.51 -37.47
C ARG A 460 -0.19 -15.98 -36.06
N LYS A 461 -1.45 -16.18 -35.73
CA LYS A 461 -1.93 -16.56 -34.39
C LYS A 461 -1.22 -17.78 -33.78
N LYS A 462 -0.86 -18.79 -34.62
CA LYS A 462 -0.15 -19.99 -34.15
C LYS A 462 1.23 -19.65 -33.60
N ILE A 463 1.92 -18.66 -34.16
CA ILE A 463 3.24 -18.22 -33.71
C ILE A 463 3.08 -17.51 -32.35
N PHE A 464 2.15 -16.57 -32.24
CA PHE A 464 1.91 -15.85 -31.01
C PHE A 464 1.46 -16.77 -29.85
N PHE A 465 0.52 -17.69 -30.11
CA PHE A 465 0.13 -18.68 -29.10
C PHE A 465 1.31 -19.60 -28.73
N GLY A 466 2.15 -20.01 -29.71
CA GLY A 466 3.31 -20.83 -29.47
C GLY A 466 4.36 -20.14 -28.56
N ILE A 467 4.63 -18.85 -28.79
CA ILE A 467 5.53 -18.05 -27.94
C ILE A 467 4.98 -17.96 -26.52
N SER A 468 3.69 -17.65 -26.37
CA SER A 468 3.04 -17.57 -25.07
C SER A 468 3.11 -18.88 -24.28
N ILE A 469 2.79 -19.98 -24.93
CA ILE A 469 2.85 -21.32 -24.32
C ILE A 469 4.29 -21.68 -23.93
N ALA A 470 5.26 -21.36 -24.79
CA ALA A 470 6.69 -21.62 -24.50
C ALA A 470 7.17 -20.84 -23.27
N VAL A 471 6.83 -19.54 -23.14
CA VAL A 471 7.19 -18.72 -21.99
C VAL A 471 6.54 -19.26 -20.70
N ILE A 472 5.25 -19.57 -20.74
CA ILE A 472 4.52 -20.10 -19.57
C ILE A 472 5.08 -21.47 -19.17
N LEU A 473 5.36 -22.36 -20.12
CA LEU A 473 5.98 -23.68 -19.86
C LEU A 473 7.37 -23.53 -19.25
N ALA A 474 8.18 -22.58 -19.72
CA ALA A 474 9.49 -22.30 -19.11
C ALA A 474 9.35 -21.93 -17.62
N GLY A 475 8.33 -21.16 -17.26
CA GLY A 475 8.01 -20.86 -15.87
C GLY A 475 7.63 -22.10 -15.05
N PHE A 476 6.75 -22.93 -15.57
CA PHE A 476 6.36 -24.19 -14.90
C PHE A 476 7.52 -25.16 -14.76
N ILE A 477 8.39 -25.28 -15.79
CA ILE A 477 9.59 -26.09 -15.73
C ILE A 477 10.53 -25.56 -14.65
N ALA A 478 10.76 -24.23 -14.61
CA ALA A 478 11.61 -23.62 -13.58
C ALA A 478 11.07 -23.89 -12.16
N MET A 479 9.75 -23.78 -11.95
CA MET A 479 9.09 -24.12 -10.67
C MET A 479 9.25 -25.60 -10.33
N GLY A 480 9.07 -26.49 -11.31
CA GLY A 480 9.18 -27.94 -11.10
C GLY A 480 10.61 -28.37 -10.76
N VAL A 481 11.61 -27.88 -11.49
CA VAL A 481 13.04 -28.19 -11.25
C VAL A 481 13.46 -27.72 -9.86
N ARG A 482 13.08 -26.51 -9.47
CA ARG A 482 13.44 -25.96 -8.16
C ARG A 482 12.68 -26.62 -7.02
N GLY A 483 11.40 -26.94 -7.23
CA GLY A 483 10.63 -27.74 -6.25
C GLY A 483 11.27 -29.08 -5.98
N ALA A 484 11.75 -29.77 -7.03
CA ALA A 484 12.44 -31.06 -6.93
C ALA A 484 13.84 -30.93 -6.30
N SER A 485 14.52 -29.79 -6.43
CA SER A 485 15.82 -29.53 -5.81
C SER A 485 15.74 -29.05 -4.35
N GLY A 486 14.55 -28.99 -3.75
CA GLY A 486 14.38 -28.56 -2.37
C GLY A 486 14.42 -27.02 -2.14
N GLN A 487 14.67 -26.23 -3.20
CA GLN A 487 14.74 -24.76 -3.11
C GLN A 487 13.37 -24.06 -3.10
N GLY A 488 12.28 -24.82 -3.12
CA GLY A 488 10.92 -24.28 -3.25
C GLY A 488 10.59 -23.80 -4.67
N ALA A 489 9.38 -24.09 -5.15
CA ALA A 489 8.92 -23.72 -6.49
C ALA A 489 8.96 -22.21 -6.73
N LEU A 490 8.61 -21.41 -5.71
CA LEU A 490 8.64 -19.96 -5.68
C LEU A 490 9.42 -19.49 -4.44
N ASN A 491 9.90 -18.24 -4.47
CA ASN A 491 10.56 -17.63 -3.32
C ASN A 491 9.50 -16.89 -2.48
N TYR A 492 8.90 -17.58 -1.52
CA TYR A 492 7.90 -16.98 -0.65
C TYR A 492 8.54 -15.99 0.34
N SER A 493 7.86 -14.85 0.58
CA SER A 493 8.22 -13.92 1.63
C SER A 493 7.75 -14.40 3.00
N LEU A 494 8.21 -13.73 4.04
CA LEU A 494 7.74 -13.96 5.41
C LEU A 494 6.22 -13.87 5.53
N ASP A 495 5.59 -12.94 4.82
CA ASP A 495 4.13 -12.80 4.80
C ASP A 495 3.40 -14.14 4.59
N PHE A 496 4.03 -15.09 3.87
CA PHE A 496 3.39 -16.36 3.50
C PHE A 496 4.00 -17.59 4.17
N VAL A 497 5.19 -17.49 4.72
CA VAL A 497 5.87 -18.64 5.37
C VAL A 497 5.86 -18.47 6.89
N GLY A 498 5.95 -17.24 7.36
CA GLY A 498 6.25 -16.91 8.76
C GLY A 498 7.75 -17.00 9.04
N GLY A 499 8.16 -16.61 10.23
CA GLY A 499 9.55 -16.59 10.66
C GLY A 499 10.06 -15.18 10.90
N THR A 500 11.39 -15.03 10.97
CA THR A 500 12.07 -13.73 11.09
C THR A 500 12.94 -13.49 9.87
N SER A 501 12.84 -12.28 9.28
CA SER A 501 13.80 -11.75 8.31
C SER A 501 14.67 -10.72 8.99
N THR A 502 15.97 -10.86 8.85
CA THR A 502 16.94 -9.85 9.25
C THR A 502 17.60 -9.34 7.98
N ASP A 503 17.30 -8.08 7.62
CA ASP A 503 17.83 -7.43 6.42
C ASP A 503 19.02 -6.55 6.85
N VAL A 504 20.19 -6.88 6.35
CA VAL A 504 21.46 -6.26 6.77
C VAL A 504 22.11 -5.58 5.58
N THR A 505 22.41 -4.27 5.70
CA THR A 505 23.21 -3.55 4.71
C THR A 505 24.68 -3.52 5.17
N PHE A 506 25.51 -4.32 4.52
CA PHE A 506 26.94 -4.41 4.85
C PHE A 506 27.74 -3.26 4.25
N ASN A 507 28.88 -2.93 4.90
CA ASN A 507 29.80 -1.88 4.42
C ASN A 507 30.52 -2.27 3.12
N GLN A 508 30.56 -3.54 2.77
CA GLN A 508 31.19 -4.06 1.55
C GLN A 508 30.34 -5.17 0.89
N ASP A 509 30.66 -5.47 -0.36
CA ASP A 509 29.96 -6.48 -1.16
C ASP A 509 30.55 -7.87 -0.87
N TYR A 510 29.88 -8.67 -0.02
CA TYR A 510 30.23 -10.06 0.25
C TYR A 510 29.64 -11.01 -0.78
N SER A 511 30.40 -12.04 -1.17
CA SER A 511 29.87 -13.16 -1.95
C SER A 511 28.97 -14.05 -1.08
N LEU A 512 28.08 -14.85 -1.71
CA LEU A 512 27.22 -15.79 -0.96
C LEU A 512 28.04 -16.77 -0.11
N THR A 513 29.18 -17.23 -0.62
CA THR A 513 30.05 -18.19 0.11
C THR A 513 30.71 -17.52 1.33
N GLU A 514 31.10 -16.26 1.25
CA GLU A 514 31.62 -15.51 2.41
C GLU A 514 30.53 -15.28 3.44
N LEU A 515 29.32 -14.97 3.01
CA LEU A 515 28.16 -14.83 3.89
C LEU A 515 27.81 -16.14 4.60
N GLU A 516 27.82 -17.27 3.89
CA GLU A 516 27.62 -18.58 4.49
C GLU A 516 28.68 -18.89 5.56
N GLN A 517 29.92 -18.51 5.34
CA GLN A 517 31.00 -18.78 6.26
C GLN A 517 31.08 -17.81 7.45
N GLN A 518 30.66 -16.57 7.30
CA GLN A 518 30.84 -15.52 8.33
C GLN A 518 29.53 -15.16 9.05
N VAL A 519 28.40 -15.17 8.35
CA VAL A 519 27.11 -14.70 8.89
C VAL A 519 26.31 -15.88 9.47
N VAL A 520 26.25 -17.03 8.80
CA VAL A 520 25.46 -18.17 9.30
C VAL A 520 25.94 -18.62 10.70
N PRO A 521 27.25 -18.70 11.02
CA PRO A 521 27.66 -19.06 12.38
C PRO A 521 27.23 -18.06 13.46
N VAL A 522 27.05 -16.79 13.12
CA VAL A 522 26.52 -15.79 14.07
C VAL A 522 25.08 -16.12 14.42
N PHE A 523 24.27 -16.39 13.40
CA PHE A 523 22.87 -16.81 13.59
C PHE A 523 22.78 -18.12 14.36
N GLU A 524 23.56 -19.13 13.99
CA GLU A 524 23.60 -20.43 14.67
C GLU A 524 23.98 -20.31 16.15
N SER A 525 24.91 -19.38 16.48
CA SER A 525 25.35 -19.15 17.86
C SER A 525 24.25 -18.58 18.76
N VAL A 526 23.29 -17.86 18.21
CA VAL A 526 22.18 -17.25 18.95
C VAL A 526 20.92 -18.11 18.88
N THR A 527 20.58 -18.61 17.70
CA THR A 527 19.32 -19.31 17.46
C THR A 527 19.37 -20.81 17.72
N GLY A 528 20.58 -21.39 17.80
CA GLY A 528 20.80 -22.84 17.85
C GLY A 528 20.33 -23.57 16.56
N ASP A 529 19.99 -22.84 15.50
CA ASP A 529 19.47 -23.38 14.23
C ASP A 529 20.39 -22.98 13.08
N SER A 530 20.90 -23.97 12.35
CA SER A 530 21.71 -23.76 11.16
C SER A 530 20.88 -23.58 9.88
N ASN A 531 19.55 -23.66 9.96
CA ASN A 531 18.65 -23.49 8.80
C ASN A 531 18.42 -22.00 8.51
N VAL A 532 19.47 -21.34 8.03
CA VAL A 532 19.49 -19.93 7.68
C VAL A 532 19.44 -19.79 6.15
N GLN A 533 18.47 -19.05 5.64
CA GLN A 533 18.37 -18.79 4.21
C GLN A 533 18.93 -17.40 3.90
N LEU A 534 20.02 -17.35 3.14
CA LEU A 534 20.66 -16.11 2.70
C LEU A 534 20.16 -15.72 1.30
N GLN A 535 19.76 -14.47 1.14
CA GLN A 535 19.38 -13.91 -0.15
C GLN A 535 20.07 -12.56 -0.34
N LYS A 536 20.98 -12.46 -1.29
CA LYS A 536 21.63 -11.22 -1.66
C LYS A 536 20.74 -10.39 -2.58
N VAL A 537 20.63 -9.09 -2.31
CA VAL A 537 19.89 -8.16 -3.17
C VAL A 537 20.79 -7.70 -4.32
N ALA A 538 20.36 -7.93 -5.56
CA ALA A 538 21.15 -7.62 -6.74
C ALA A 538 21.43 -6.12 -6.87
N GLY A 539 22.74 -5.76 -6.97
CA GLY A 539 23.17 -4.38 -7.14
C GLY A 539 23.20 -3.54 -5.86
N SER A 540 23.15 -4.17 -4.70
CA SER A 540 23.35 -3.55 -3.39
C SER A 540 24.19 -4.46 -2.49
N ASN A 541 24.67 -3.91 -1.37
CA ASN A 541 25.34 -4.65 -0.31
C ASN A 541 24.34 -5.21 0.72
N GLU A 542 23.07 -5.19 0.41
CA GLU A 542 21.98 -5.65 1.25
C GLU A 542 21.81 -7.17 1.12
N VAL A 543 21.67 -7.81 2.28
CA VAL A 543 21.47 -9.26 2.40
C VAL A 543 20.27 -9.51 3.29
N ILE A 544 19.33 -10.27 2.79
CA ILE A 544 18.14 -10.73 3.49
C ILE A 544 18.42 -12.10 4.09
N ILE A 545 18.28 -12.22 5.39
CA ILE A 545 18.58 -13.43 6.17
C ILE A 545 17.28 -13.91 6.81
N LYS A 546 16.79 -15.06 6.38
CA LYS A 546 15.52 -15.64 6.88
C LYS A 546 15.78 -16.81 7.80
N THR A 547 15.12 -16.81 8.92
CA THR A 547 15.23 -17.83 9.99
C THR A 547 13.83 -18.26 10.47
N ARG A 548 13.78 -19.19 11.42
CA ARG A 548 12.56 -19.41 12.21
C ARG A 548 12.11 -18.13 12.90
N THR A 549 10.94 -18.15 13.50
CA THR A 549 10.52 -17.03 14.37
C THR A 549 11.53 -16.90 15.53
N LEU A 550 12.06 -15.68 15.72
CA LEU A 550 13.01 -15.34 16.75
C LEU A 550 12.32 -14.51 17.84
N GLU A 551 12.64 -14.86 19.08
CA GLU A 551 12.24 -14.09 20.26
C GLU A 551 12.94 -12.74 20.28
N LEU A 552 12.38 -11.77 21.01
CA LEU A 552 12.94 -10.41 21.09
C LEU A 552 14.39 -10.40 21.56
N ALA A 553 14.73 -11.20 22.59
CA ALA A 553 16.07 -11.30 23.10
C ALA A 553 17.06 -11.85 22.05
N GLU A 554 16.67 -12.88 21.28
CA GLU A 554 17.49 -13.42 20.20
C GLU A 554 17.72 -12.38 19.09
N ARG A 555 16.70 -11.58 18.76
CA ARG A 555 16.82 -10.49 17.76
C ARG A 555 17.79 -9.41 18.21
N GLN A 556 17.73 -8.99 19.47
CA GLN A 556 18.63 -7.99 20.06
C GLN A 556 20.07 -8.50 20.09
N GLU A 557 20.30 -9.72 20.56
CA GLU A 557 21.62 -10.34 20.58
C GLU A 557 22.21 -10.49 19.18
N LEU A 558 21.38 -10.85 18.17
CA LEU A 558 21.81 -10.92 16.77
C LEU A 558 22.20 -9.54 16.24
N THR A 559 21.40 -8.50 16.49
CA THR A 559 21.69 -7.13 16.05
C THR A 559 23.01 -6.65 16.63
N GLN A 560 23.24 -6.86 17.93
CA GLN A 560 24.49 -6.50 18.59
C GLN A 560 25.69 -7.27 18.01
N LYS A 561 25.60 -8.59 17.88
CA LYS A 561 26.70 -9.42 17.35
C LYS A 561 27.02 -9.08 15.88
N LEU A 562 26.02 -8.82 15.06
CA LEU A 562 26.23 -8.40 13.67
C LEU A 562 26.88 -7.01 13.59
N SER A 563 26.44 -6.07 14.43
CA SER A 563 27.04 -4.73 14.52
C SER A 563 28.51 -4.80 14.95
N GLU A 564 28.82 -5.55 16.01
CA GLU A 564 30.18 -5.71 16.53
C GLU A 564 31.12 -6.43 15.55
N GLN A 565 30.65 -7.53 14.94
CA GLN A 565 31.50 -8.37 14.09
C GLN A 565 31.79 -7.74 12.74
N PHE A 566 30.81 -7.06 12.14
CA PHE A 566 30.95 -6.49 10.79
C PHE A 566 31.17 -4.98 10.79
N GLY A 567 31.19 -4.32 11.96
CA GLY A 567 31.39 -2.87 12.11
C GLY A 567 30.30 -2.07 11.39
N ILE A 568 29.05 -2.57 11.39
CA ILE A 568 27.89 -1.90 10.79
C ILE A 568 27.05 -1.21 11.86
N ASP A 569 26.44 -0.11 11.49
CA ASP A 569 25.51 0.60 12.38
C ASP A 569 24.24 -0.24 12.58
N GLU A 570 23.71 -0.30 13.79
CA GLU A 570 22.47 -1.02 14.10
C GLU A 570 21.29 -0.49 13.27
N SER A 571 21.29 0.81 12.92
CA SER A 571 20.30 1.41 12.01
C SER A 571 20.32 0.84 10.58
N SER A 572 21.39 0.11 10.22
CA SER A 572 21.52 -0.61 8.95
C SER A 572 20.97 -2.04 8.99
N ILE A 573 20.47 -2.46 10.16
CA ILE A 573 19.86 -3.77 10.39
C ILE A 573 18.36 -3.56 10.59
N GLN A 574 17.57 -4.26 9.81
CA GLN A 574 16.11 -4.30 9.94
C GLN A 574 15.70 -5.70 10.34
N ALA A 575 14.73 -5.83 11.22
CA ALA A 575 14.18 -7.12 11.59
C ALA A 575 12.64 -7.09 11.44
N GLU A 576 12.12 -8.06 10.71
CA GLU A 576 10.68 -8.30 10.62
C GLU A 576 10.37 -9.72 11.08
N THR A 577 9.45 -9.86 12.04
CA THR A 577 8.97 -11.16 12.53
C THR A 577 7.50 -11.31 12.24
N ILE A 578 7.11 -12.45 11.72
CA ILE A 578 5.70 -12.79 11.41
C ILE A 578 5.43 -14.20 11.94
N SER A 579 4.43 -14.32 12.81
CA SER A 579 4.00 -15.63 13.31
C SER A 579 3.36 -16.50 12.21
N SER A 580 3.36 -17.82 12.43
CA SER A 580 2.73 -18.77 11.51
C SER A 580 1.21 -18.56 11.38
N THR A 581 0.57 -18.03 12.41
CA THR A 581 -0.86 -17.69 12.44
C THR A 581 -1.15 -16.59 11.44
N ILE A 582 -0.44 -15.45 11.54
CA ILE A 582 -0.59 -14.32 10.63
C ILE A 582 -0.29 -14.71 9.19
N SER A 583 0.79 -15.47 8.94
CA SER A 583 1.15 -15.86 7.58
C SER A 583 0.10 -16.78 6.94
N SER A 584 -0.54 -17.64 7.71
CA SER A 584 -1.64 -18.49 7.23
C SER A 584 -2.90 -17.68 6.88
N GLU A 585 -3.24 -16.68 7.68
CA GLU A 585 -4.34 -15.76 7.43
C GLU A 585 -4.07 -14.88 6.22
N MET A 586 -2.86 -14.33 6.09
CA MET A 586 -2.46 -13.53 4.92
C MET A 586 -2.57 -14.34 3.63
N ARG A 587 -2.13 -15.60 3.62
CA ARG A 587 -2.32 -16.49 2.46
C ARG A 587 -3.80 -16.65 2.11
N ARG A 588 -4.65 -16.93 3.11
CA ARG A 588 -6.10 -17.12 2.90
C ARG A 588 -6.76 -15.85 2.38
N SER A 589 -6.50 -14.71 3.00
CA SER A 589 -7.04 -13.40 2.58
C SER A 589 -6.58 -13.03 1.17
N THR A 590 -5.32 -13.31 0.83
CA THR A 590 -4.76 -13.17 -0.50
C THR A 590 -5.53 -13.94 -1.55
N MET A 591 -5.74 -15.23 -1.31
CA MET A 591 -6.48 -16.08 -2.26
C MET A 591 -7.92 -15.59 -2.46
N ILE A 592 -8.58 -15.19 -1.38
CA ILE A 592 -9.94 -14.63 -1.43
C ILE A 592 -9.95 -13.33 -2.24
N ALA A 593 -8.98 -12.43 -2.01
CA ALA A 593 -8.87 -11.14 -2.72
C ALA A 593 -8.68 -11.35 -4.23
N VAL A 594 -7.80 -12.25 -4.63
CA VAL A 594 -7.55 -12.54 -6.06
C VAL A 594 -8.80 -13.14 -6.72
N ILE A 595 -9.43 -14.13 -6.09
CA ILE A 595 -10.65 -14.78 -6.62
C ILE A 595 -11.79 -13.76 -6.74
N LEU A 596 -11.99 -12.94 -5.70
CA LEU A 596 -13.06 -11.94 -5.67
C LEU A 596 -12.82 -10.85 -6.73
N ALA A 597 -11.60 -10.33 -6.84
CA ALA A 597 -11.27 -9.33 -7.85
C ALA A 597 -11.48 -9.87 -9.27
N LEU A 598 -10.98 -11.07 -9.57
CA LEU A 598 -11.20 -11.72 -10.85
C LEU A 598 -12.70 -11.92 -11.14
N ALA A 599 -13.47 -12.41 -10.16
CA ALA A 599 -14.91 -12.61 -10.32
C ALA A 599 -15.65 -11.29 -10.60
N LEU A 600 -15.31 -10.21 -9.89
CA LEU A 600 -15.92 -8.89 -10.09
C LEU A 600 -15.53 -8.28 -11.45
N VAL A 601 -14.27 -8.39 -11.85
CA VAL A 601 -13.81 -7.94 -13.18
C VAL A 601 -14.51 -8.75 -14.28
N LEU A 602 -14.65 -10.07 -14.14
CA LEU A 602 -15.36 -10.92 -15.07
C LEU A 602 -16.85 -10.54 -15.17
N LEU A 603 -17.48 -10.33 -14.04
CA LEU A 603 -18.88 -9.87 -13.99
C LEU A 603 -19.05 -8.54 -14.72
N TYR A 604 -18.13 -7.59 -14.46
CA TYR A 604 -18.15 -6.29 -15.15
C TYR A 604 -17.99 -6.44 -16.67
N ILE A 605 -17.02 -7.22 -17.13
CA ILE A 605 -16.79 -7.47 -18.57
C ILE A 605 -18.03 -8.12 -19.20
N TRP A 606 -18.62 -9.11 -18.53
CA TRP A 606 -19.83 -9.78 -19.01
C TRP A 606 -21.03 -8.81 -19.14
N LEU A 607 -21.27 -7.99 -18.14
CA LEU A 607 -22.33 -6.97 -18.18
C LEU A 607 -22.09 -5.93 -19.28
N ARG A 608 -20.83 -5.56 -19.51
CA ARG A 608 -20.43 -4.52 -20.47
C ARG A 608 -20.56 -4.98 -21.92
N PHE A 609 -20.09 -6.18 -22.23
CA PHE A 609 -20.04 -6.66 -23.63
C PHE A 609 -21.25 -7.45 -24.06
N LYS A 610 -22.02 -8.02 -23.14
CA LYS A 610 -23.22 -8.84 -23.42
C LYS A 610 -22.98 -10.06 -24.34
N ASP A 611 -21.74 -10.28 -24.76
CA ASP A 611 -21.29 -11.40 -25.59
C ASP A 611 -20.22 -12.18 -24.82
N ILE A 612 -20.57 -13.41 -24.45
CA ILE A 612 -19.71 -14.29 -23.64
C ILE A 612 -18.35 -14.55 -24.30
N ARG A 613 -18.25 -14.45 -25.63
CA ARG A 613 -17.00 -14.69 -26.37
C ARG A 613 -15.99 -13.58 -26.14
N PHE A 614 -16.41 -12.31 -26.06
CA PHE A 614 -15.55 -11.20 -25.69
C PHE A 614 -15.07 -11.36 -24.24
N GLY A 615 -15.99 -11.71 -23.34
CA GLY A 615 -15.68 -11.99 -21.96
C GLY A 615 -14.64 -13.12 -21.80
N ALA A 616 -14.91 -14.28 -22.42
CA ALA A 616 -14.03 -15.45 -22.33
C ALA A 616 -12.64 -15.18 -22.91
N SER A 617 -12.55 -14.47 -24.05
CA SER A 617 -11.24 -14.13 -24.64
C SER A 617 -10.46 -13.11 -23.79
N SER A 618 -11.13 -12.15 -23.13
CA SER A 618 -10.49 -11.24 -22.15
C SER A 618 -9.92 -12.01 -20.97
N VAL A 619 -10.71 -12.95 -20.42
CA VAL A 619 -10.28 -13.78 -19.27
C VAL A 619 -9.06 -14.61 -19.59
N ILE A 620 -9.05 -15.26 -20.73
CA ILE A 620 -7.91 -16.10 -21.15
C ILE A 620 -6.69 -15.23 -21.42
N ALA A 621 -6.84 -14.03 -21.99
CA ALA A 621 -5.76 -13.08 -22.17
C ALA A 621 -5.22 -12.58 -20.81
N LEU A 622 -6.09 -12.32 -19.83
CA LEU A 622 -5.67 -11.96 -18.47
C LEU A 622 -4.95 -13.10 -17.75
N ALA A 623 -5.47 -14.31 -17.87
CA ALA A 623 -4.81 -15.50 -17.32
C ALA A 623 -3.40 -15.69 -17.92
N HIS A 624 -3.26 -15.46 -19.23
CA HIS A 624 -1.96 -15.44 -19.88
C HIS A 624 -1.01 -14.40 -19.24
N ASP A 625 -1.47 -13.16 -19.03
CA ASP A 625 -0.63 -12.07 -18.50
C ASP A 625 -0.18 -12.36 -17.05
N VAL A 626 -1.09 -12.89 -16.23
CA VAL A 626 -0.79 -13.35 -14.88
C VAL A 626 0.22 -14.50 -14.89
N LEU A 627 0.07 -15.49 -15.78
CA LEU A 627 0.99 -16.64 -15.89
C LEU A 627 2.37 -16.23 -16.41
N VAL A 628 2.45 -15.29 -17.35
CA VAL A 628 3.73 -14.72 -17.82
C VAL A 628 4.42 -13.97 -16.69
N THR A 629 3.67 -13.18 -15.91
CA THR A 629 4.23 -12.50 -14.75
C THR A 629 4.66 -13.49 -13.66
N LEU A 630 3.89 -14.54 -13.41
CA LEU A 630 4.27 -15.62 -12.49
C LEU A 630 5.56 -16.33 -12.97
N THR A 631 5.73 -16.48 -14.27
CA THR A 631 6.98 -16.98 -14.87
C THR A 631 8.18 -16.08 -14.51
N CYS A 632 8.00 -14.75 -14.53
CA CYS A 632 9.04 -13.81 -14.08
C CYS A 632 9.40 -14.05 -12.60
N TYR A 633 8.41 -14.18 -11.71
CA TYR A 633 8.65 -14.51 -10.30
C TYR A 633 9.40 -15.84 -10.14
N ALA A 634 9.02 -16.86 -10.90
CA ALA A 634 9.66 -18.17 -10.84
C ALA A 634 11.11 -18.14 -11.34
N ILE A 635 11.38 -17.48 -12.47
CA ILE A 635 12.72 -17.49 -13.10
C ILE A 635 13.68 -16.55 -12.35
N LEU A 636 13.25 -15.35 -12.01
CA LEU A 636 14.09 -14.32 -11.38
C LEU A 636 14.12 -14.41 -9.85
N ARG A 637 13.41 -15.38 -9.25
CA ARG A 637 13.34 -15.55 -7.79
C ARG A 637 12.87 -14.31 -7.05
N VAL A 638 12.00 -13.50 -7.67
CA VAL A 638 11.38 -12.37 -7.00
C VAL A 638 10.53 -12.87 -5.83
N SER A 639 10.56 -12.15 -4.71
CA SER A 639 9.82 -12.55 -3.50
C SER A 639 8.31 -12.50 -3.70
N VAL A 640 7.62 -13.57 -3.32
CA VAL A 640 6.16 -13.74 -3.43
C VAL A 640 5.52 -13.49 -2.07
N GLY A 641 4.97 -12.31 -1.86
CA GLY A 641 4.34 -11.89 -0.61
C GLY A 641 3.12 -11.00 -0.86
N SER A 642 2.82 -10.12 0.07
CA SER A 642 1.71 -9.17 -0.03
C SER A 642 1.83 -8.26 -1.26
N THR A 643 3.03 -7.81 -1.60
CA THR A 643 3.31 -7.02 -2.80
C THR A 643 3.03 -7.75 -4.11
N PHE A 644 3.19 -9.09 -4.14
CA PHE A 644 2.81 -9.93 -5.28
C PHE A 644 1.33 -9.76 -5.65
N ILE A 645 0.45 -9.70 -4.63
CA ILE A 645 -0.99 -9.53 -4.85
C ILE A 645 -1.27 -8.18 -5.49
N ALA A 646 -0.66 -7.12 -4.95
CA ALA A 646 -0.80 -5.78 -5.48
C ALA A 646 -0.34 -5.70 -6.96
N CYS A 647 0.80 -6.34 -7.29
CA CYS A 647 1.28 -6.46 -8.67
C CYS A 647 0.28 -7.21 -9.56
N MET A 648 -0.18 -8.39 -9.14
CA MET A 648 -1.08 -9.23 -9.97
C MET A 648 -2.42 -8.54 -10.22
N LEU A 649 -3.05 -7.96 -9.19
CA LEU A 649 -4.31 -7.26 -9.35
C LEU A 649 -4.17 -5.96 -10.16
N THR A 650 -3.06 -5.27 -10.03
CA THR A 650 -2.75 -4.09 -10.86
C THR A 650 -2.61 -4.48 -12.33
N ILE A 651 -1.89 -5.57 -12.62
CA ILE A 651 -1.72 -6.08 -14.00
C ILE A 651 -3.07 -6.50 -14.58
N VAL A 652 -3.90 -7.19 -13.80
CA VAL A 652 -5.26 -7.57 -14.20
C VAL A 652 -6.08 -6.32 -14.57
N GLY A 653 -6.11 -5.31 -13.71
CA GLY A 653 -6.83 -4.06 -13.97
C GLY A 653 -6.32 -3.30 -15.20
N TYR A 654 -5.00 -3.23 -15.36
CA TYR A 654 -4.36 -2.52 -16.47
C TYR A 654 -4.50 -3.25 -17.81
N SER A 655 -4.26 -4.56 -17.85
CA SER A 655 -4.30 -5.36 -19.09
C SER A 655 -5.71 -5.43 -19.67
N VAL A 656 -6.76 -5.49 -18.82
CA VAL A 656 -8.15 -5.43 -19.27
C VAL A 656 -8.41 -4.16 -20.06
N ASN A 657 -7.90 -3.01 -19.64
CA ASN A 657 -8.10 -1.73 -20.31
C ASN A 657 -7.64 -1.79 -21.78
N ALA A 658 -6.43 -2.31 -22.03
CA ALA A 658 -5.91 -2.47 -23.39
C ALA A 658 -6.79 -3.40 -24.26
N THR A 659 -7.27 -4.49 -23.67
CA THR A 659 -8.16 -5.45 -24.36
C THR A 659 -9.53 -4.85 -24.67
N ILE A 660 -10.13 -4.10 -23.73
CA ILE A 660 -11.41 -3.39 -23.93
C ILE A 660 -11.34 -2.44 -25.12
N VAL A 661 -10.24 -1.70 -25.26
CA VAL A 661 -10.03 -0.76 -26.37
C VAL A 661 -10.08 -1.45 -27.72
N ILE A 662 -9.43 -2.60 -27.84
CA ILE A 662 -9.42 -3.39 -29.09
C ILE A 662 -10.82 -3.97 -29.37
N PHE A 663 -11.47 -4.52 -28.36
CA PHE A 663 -12.81 -5.09 -28.53
C PHE A 663 -13.87 -4.04 -28.84
N ASP A 664 -13.79 -2.86 -28.26
CA ASP A 664 -14.67 -1.75 -28.60
C ASP A 664 -14.48 -1.34 -30.08
N ARG A 665 -13.26 -1.35 -30.60
CA ARG A 665 -12.96 -1.10 -32.01
C ARG A 665 -13.46 -2.22 -32.92
N ILE A 666 -13.31 -3.49 -32.52
CA ILE A 666 -13.88 -4.63 -33.27
C ILE A 666 -15.40 -4.48 -33.35
N ARG A 667 -16.08 -4.12 -32.26
CA ARG A 667 -17.55 -3.89 -32.26
C ARG A 667 -17.96 -2.72 -33.17
N GLU A 668 -17.20 -1.61 -33.13
CA GLU A 668 -17.43 -0.45 -34.00
C GLU A 668 -17.32 -0.85 -35.47
N ASN A 669 -16.24 -1.56 -35.84
CA ASN A 669 -16.05 -2.03 -37.22
C ASN A 669 -17.06 -3.10 -37.62
N MET A 670 -17.52 -3.98 -36.73
CA MET A 670 -18.60 -4.94 -37.00
C MET A 670 -19.92 -4.26 -37.39
N GLN A 671 -20.25 -3.13 -36.77
CA GLN A 671 -21.45 -2.37 -37.12
C GLN A 671 -21.38 -1.74 -38.53
N MET A 672 -20.15 -1.50 -39.02
CA MET A 672 -19.89 -0.90 -40.35
C MET A 672 -19.46 -1.94 -41.39
N ARG A 673 -19.50 -3.23 -41.05
CA ARG A 673 -19.03 -4.34 -41.89
C ARG A 673 -19.80 -4.37 -43.23
N LYS A 674 -19.03 -4.53 -44.31
CA LYS A 674 -19.60 -4.70 -45.65
C LYS A 674 -19.99 -6.16 -45.92
N PRO A 675 -21.01 -6.42 -46.71
CA PRO A 675 -21.34 -7.79 -47.16
C PRO A 675 -20.11 -8.42 -47.84
N GLY A 676 -19.75 -9.64 -47.43
CA GLY A 676 -18.63 -10.39 -47.99
C GLY A 676 -17.24 -10.12 -47.36
N GLU A 677 -17.12 -9.17 -46.46
CA GLU A 677 -15.86 -8.90 -45.75
C GLU A 677 -15.54 -10.03 -44.76
N LYS A 678 -14.32 -10.57 -44.81
CA LYS A 678 -13.88 -11.64 -43.91
C LYS A 678 -13.72 -11.10 -42.47
N MET A 679 -14.05 -11.92 -41.49
CA MET A 679 -13.92 -11.54 -40.08
C MET A 679 -12.45 -11.35 -39.66
N ASP A 680 -11.55 -12.16 -40.20
CA ASP A 680 -10.11 -12.05 -40.01
C ASP A 680 -9.59 -10.66 -40.43
N ASP A 681 -10.00 -10.17 -41.60
CA ASP A 681 -9.60 -8.86 -42.13
C ASP A 681 -10.14 -7.72 -41.24
N LEU A 682 -11.40 -7.86 -40.75
CA LEU A 682 -12.02 -6.90 -39.86
C LEU A 682 -11.26 -6.82 -38.51
N VAL A 683 -10.89 -7.97 -37.94
CA VAL A 683 -10.10 -8.01 -36.69
C VAL A 683 -8.70 -7.43 -36.91
N ASN A 684 -7.98 -7.83 -37.98
CA ASN A 684 -6.68 -7.30 -38.34
C ASN A 684 -6.73 -5.78 -38.50
N MET A 685 -7.75 -5.25 -39.18
CA MET A 685 -7.96 -3.81 -39.34
C MET A 685 -8.20 -3.12 -37.98
N SER A 686 -9.03 -3.71 -37.14
CA SER A 686 -9.36 -3.15 -35.81
C SER A 686 -8.13 -3.07 -34.90
N VAL A 687 -7.34 -4.13 -34.86
CA VAL A 687 -6.07 -4.17 -34.12
C VAL A 687 -5.07 -3.17 -34.68
N THR A 688 -4.92 -3.09 -35.99
CA THR A 688 -4.00 -2.15 -36.64
C THR A 688 -4.39 -0.69 -36.38
N GLN A 689 -5.66 -0.36 -36.36
CA GLN A 689 -6.18 0.99 -36.05
C GLN A 689 -5.91 1.40 -34.61
N THR A 690 -5.88 0.46 -33.68
CA THR A 690 -5.65 0.72 -32.25
C THR A 690 -4.19 0.54 -31.82
N LEU A 691 -3.35 -0.01 -32.69
CA LEU A 691 -1.97 -0.42 -32.36
C LEU A 691 -1.12 0.72 -31.78
N SER A 692 -1.07 1.86 -32.47
CA SER A 692 -0.26 3.01 -32.01
C SER A 692 -0.74 3.54 -30.67
N ARG A 693 -2.04 3.54 -30.44
CA ARG A 693 -2.65 3.93 -29.17
C ARG A 693 -2.25 2.95 -28.07
N SER A 694 -2.44 1.65 -28.27
CA SER A 694 -2.10 0.62 -27.28
C SER A 694 -0.60 0.64 -26.95
N LEU A 695 0.28 0.85 -27.94
CA LEU A 695 1.71 0.97 -27.70
C LEU A 695 2.07 2.24 -26.91
N PHE A 696 1.48 3.39 -27.23
CA PHE A 696 1.80 4.64 -26.52
C PHE A 696 1.31 4.64 -25.09
N THR A 697 0.11 4.09 -24.80
CA THR A 697 -0.37 3.94 -23.43
C THR A 697 0.52 3.01 -22.62
N SER A 698 0.89 1.85 -23.19
CA SER A 698 1.79 0.93 -22.49
C SER A 698 3.19 1.53 -22.31
N LEU A 699 3.69 2.30 -23.28
CA LEU A 699 5.01 2.92 -23.22
C LEU A 699 5.09 4.01 -22.15
N THR A 700 4.05 4.87 -22.00
CA THR A 700 4.04 5.93 -20.97
C THR A 700 4.04 5.35 -19.57
N THR A 701 3.25 4.31 -19.33
CA THR A 701 3.24 3.61 -18.04
C THR A 701 4.54 2.85 -17.80
N PHE A 702 5.08 2.17 -18.85
CA PHE A 702 6.36 1.47 -18.79
C PHE A 702 7.51 2.42 -18.44
N ILE A 703 7.58 3.61 -19.05
CA ILE A 703 8.61 4.62 -18.76
C ILE A 703 8.60 4.97 -17.25
N MET A 704 7.42 5.22 -16.68
CA MET A 704 7.31 5.56 -15.25
C MET A 704 7.82 4.42 -14.37
N VAL A 705 7.38 3.20 -14.61
CA VAL A 705 7.80 2.04 -13.80
C VAL A 705 9.25 1.68 -14.03
N PHE A 706 9.77 1.87 -15.25
CA PHE A 706 11.19 1.66 -15.58
C PHE A 706 12.12 2.64 -14.86
N ILE A 707 11.75 3.92 -14.80
CA ILE A 707 12.48 4.92 -14.03
C ILE A 707 12.45 4.59 -12.54
N LEU A 708 11.28 4.16 -12.04
CA LEU A 708 11.13 3.70 -10.68
C LEU A 708 12.02 2.46 -10.38
N TYR A 709 12.14 1.53 -11.31
CA TYR A 709 13.04 0.37 -11.20
C TYR A 709 14.52 0.76 -11.13
N ILE A 710 14.94 1.73 -11.95
CA ILE A 710 16.35 2.17 -12.00
C ILE A 710 16.73 2.93 -10.72
N PHE A 711 15.93 3.89 -10.31
CA PHE A 711 16.26 4.81 -9.22
C PHE A 711 15.70 4.39 -7.86
N GLY A 712 14.73 3.47 -7.82
CA GLY A 712 14.09 3.02 -6.60
C GLY A 712 15.01 2.16 -5.73
N VAL A 713 14.74 2.14 -4.42
CA VAL A 713 15.37 1.22 -3.47
C VAL A 713 15.00 -0.23 -3.76
N ALA A 714 15.70 -1.18 -3.14
CA ALA A 714 15.54 -2.62 -3.38
C ALA A 714 14.08 -3.10 -3.24
N SER A 715 13.40 -2.69 -2.17
CA SER A 715 12.00 -3.03 -1.93
C SER A 715 11.05 -2.55 -3.03
N ILE A 716 11.33 -1.38 -3.63
CA ILE A 716 10.55 -0.84 -4.76
C ILE A 716 10.87 -1.61 -6.06
N ARG A 717 12.12 -2.03 -6.27
CA ARG A 717 12.51 -2.82 -7.46
C ARG A 717 11.81 -4.15 -7.52
N VAL A 718 11.64 -4.82 -6.36
CA VAL A 718 10.88 -6.08 -6.24
C VAL A 718 9.44 -5.92 -6.72
N PHE A 719 8.84 -4.75 -6.51
CA PHE A 719 7.50 -4.42 -6.98
C PHE A 719 7.47 -3.96 -8.45
N ALA A 720 8.42 -3.11 -8.86
CA ALA A 720 8.44 -2.49 -10.19
C ALA A 720 8.71 -3.51 -11.32
N LEU A 721 9.63 -4.45 -11.10
CA LEU A 721 10.04 -5.43 -12.12
C LEU A 721 8.89 -6.31 -12.62
N PRO A 722 8.08 -6.95 -11.76
CA PRO A 722 6.93 -7.73 -12.21
C PRO A 722 5.86 -6.90 -12.92
N ILE A 723 5.64 -5.65 -12.49
CA ILE A 723 4.72 -4.74 -13.18
C ILE A 723 5.21 -4.42 -14.59
N MET A 724 6.52 -4.17 -14.78
CA MET A 724 7.08 -3.95 -16.12
C MET A 724 6.81 -5.14 -17.03
N VAL A 725 7.07 -6.36 -16.53
CA VAL A 725 6.78 -7.60 -17.28
C VAL A 725 5.29 -7.72 -17.58
N GLY A 726 4.44 -7.42 -16.62
CA GLY A 726 2.99 -7.44 -16.78
C GLY A 726 2.48 -6.42 -17.80
N ILE A 727 3.03 -5.20 -17.84
CA ILE A 727 2.69 -4.18 -18.84
C ILE A 727 3.06 -4.68 -20.25
N VAL A 728 4.25 -5.27 -20.42
CA VAL A 728 4.70 -5.82 -21.69
C VAL A 728 3.83 -7.02 -22.11
N ALA A 729 3.54 -7.93 -21.17
CA ALA A 729 2.65 -9.07 -21.40
C ALA A 729 1.25 -8.62 -21.81
N GLY A 730 0.67 -7.62 -21.12
CA GLY A 730 -0.65 -7.07 -21.42
C GLY A 730 -0.71 -6.34 -22.75
N ALA A 731 0.34 -5.60 -23.13
CA ALA A 731 0.45 -5.00 -24.45
C ALA A 731 0.52 -6.08 -25.55
N TYR A 732 1.28 -7.13 -25.32
CA TYR A 732 1.40 -8.25 -26.24
C TYR A 732 0.08 -9.04 -26.35
N SER A 733 -0.53 -9.42 -25.25
CA SER A 733 -1.75 -10.23 -25.22
C SER A 733 -2.93 -9.50 -25.83
N SER A 734 -3.08 -8.21 -25.55
CA SER A 734 -4.15 -7.39 -26.12
C SER A 734 -4.04 -7.31 -27.65
N VAL A 735 -2.84 -7.09 -28.20
CA VAL A 735 -2.61 -6.91 -29.64
C VAL A 735 -2.57 -8.26 -30.38
N CYS A 736 -1.84 -9.25 -29.86
CA CYS A 736 -1.52 -10.48 -30.61
C CYS A 736 -2.48 -11.64 -30.30
N ILE A 737 -3.05 -11.68 -29.08
CA ILE A 737 -3.82 -12.82 -28.58
C ILE A 737 -5.32 -12.54 -28.57
N SER A 738 -5.77 -11.45 -27.94
CA SER A 738 -7.17 -11.24 -27.59
C SER A 738 -8.13 -11.29 -28.80
N GLY A 739 -7.80 -10.56 -29.88
CA GLY A 739 -8.61 -10.53 -31.11
C GLY A 739 -8.61 -11.88 -31.85
N SER A 740 -7.43 -12.53 -31.92
CA SER A 740 -7.29 -13.85 -32.54
C SER A 740 -8.04 -14.93 -31.75
N LEU A 741 -8.01 -14.88 -30.42
CA LEU A 741 -8.70 -15.80 -29.53
C LEU A 741 -10.24 -15.64 -29.66
N TRP A 742 -10.72 -14.39 -29.71
CA TRP A 742 -12.12 -14.12 -29.95
C TRP A 742 -12.60 -14.73 -31.27
N LEU A 743 -11.80 -14.68 -32.34
CA LEU A 743 -12.14 -15.35 -33.62
C LEU A 743 -12.23 -16.86 -33.47
N VAL A 744 -11.30 -17.49 -32.76
CA VAL A 744 -11.33 -18.94 -32.48
C VAL A 744 -12.59 -19.31 -31.72
N LEU A 745 -12.92 -18.57 -30.64
CA LEU A 745 -14.12 -18.79 -29.85
C LEU A 745 -15.39 -18.57 -30.66
N ARG A 746 -15.41 -17.61 -31.57
CA ARG A 746 -16.52 -17.39 -32.51
C ARG A 746 -16.69 -18.53 -33.48
N GLY A 747 -15.63 -19.19 -33.90
CA GLY A 747 -15.68 -20.40 -34.72
C GLY A 747 -16.25 -21.61 -33.95
N TRP A 748 -15.93 -21.77 -32.69
CA TRP A 748 -16.43 -22.86 -31.84
C TRP A 748 -17.86 -22.65 -31.36
N PHE A 749 -18.25 -21.39 -31.10
CA PHE A 749 -19.55 -20.98 -30.61
C PHE A 749 -20.15 -19.93 -31.56
N PRO A 750 -20.72 -20.35 -32.72
CA PRO A 750 -21.26 -19.39 -33.68
C PRO A 750 -22.45 -18.62 -33.09
N PRO A 751 -22.69 -17.37 -33.50
CA PRO A 751 -23.83 -16.59 -33.03
C PRO A 751 -25.14 -17.24 -33.44
N LYS A 752 -26.13 -17.26 -32.56
CA LYS A 752 -27.46 -17.85 -32.80
C LYS A 752 -28.24 -17.13 -33.91
N HIS A 753 -27.91 -15.89 -34.23
CA HIS A 753 -28.44 -15.12 -35.36
C HIS A 753 -27.30 -14.51 -36.15
N ASP A 754 -27.35 -14.63 -37.46
CA ASP A 754 -26.37 -14.02 -38.35
C ASP A 754 -26.55 -12.50 -38.29
N ASP A 755 -25.60 -11.80 -37.68
CA ASP A 755 -25.55 -10.32 -37.57
C ASP A 755 -25.29 -9.63 -38.91
N SER A 756 -25.41 -10.36 -40.03
CA SER A 756 -25.14 -9.88 -41.38
C SER A 756 -26.18 -8.92 -41.93
N GLY A 757 -27.21 -8.54 -41.14
CA GLY A 757 -28.35 -7.80 -41.62
C GLY A 757 -28.96 -6.70 -40.77
N ALA A 758 -28.35 -6.34 -39.64
CA ALA A 758 -28.87 -5.22 -38.84
C ALA A 758 -28.55 -3.87 -39.50
N ARG A 759 -29.48 -3.37 -40.33
CA ARG A 759 -29.48 -1.97 -40.78
C ARG A 759 -29.39 -1.03 -39.58
N PRO A 760 -28.53 -0.02 -39.59
CA PRO A 760 -28.37 0.88 -38.47
C PRO A 760 -29.69 1.58 -38.15
N LYS A 761 -29.97 1.72 -36.85
CA LYS A 761 -31.10 2.52 -36.32
C LYS A 761 -31.05 4.02 -36.67
N GLN A 762 -30.11 4.43 -37.52
CA GLN A 762 -29.98 5.81 -38.03
C GLN A 762 -31.23 6.31 -38.77
N ASN A 763 -32.00 5.43 -39.40
CA ASN A 763 -33.22 5.88 -40.07
C ASN A 763 -34.36 6.28 -39.10
N LYS A 764 -34.41 5.73 -37.88
CA LYS A 764 -35.44 6.16 -36.90
C LYS A 764 -35.12 7.52 -36.25
N LEU A 765 -33.85 7.85 -36.07
CA LEU A 765 -33.48 9.18 -35.58
C LEU A 765 -33.60 10.24 -36.68
N LYS A 766 -33.17 9.96 -37.92
CA LYS A 766 -33.40 10.88 -39.05
C LYS A 766 -34.87 11.12 -39.33
N ALA A 767 -35.71 10.04 -39.33
CA ALA A 767 -37.14 10.17 -39.53
C ALA A 767 -37.82 10.99 -38.40
N LYS A 768 -37.39 10.81 -37.12
CA LYS A 768 -37.87 11.64 -36.02
C LYS A 768 -37.43 13.11 -36.14
N THR A 769 -36.16 13.34 -36.52
CA THR A 769 -35.62 14.70 -36.68
C THR A 769 -36.26 15.43 -37.90
N ASP A 770 -36.57 14.73 -38.96
CA ASP A 770 -37.26 15.30 -40.13
C ASP A 770 -38.75 15.54 -39.87
N GLU A 771 -39.41 14.69 -39.09
CA GLU A 771 -40.78 14.90 -38.62
C GLU A 771 -40.89 16.07 -37.62
N GLU A 772 -39.89 16.24 -36.74
CA GLU A 772 -39.81 17.39 -35.81
C GLU A 772 -39.51 18.71 -36.53
N LYS A 773 -38.69 18.67 -37.58
CA LYS A 773 -38.46 19.79 -38.48
C LYS A 773 -39.70 20.16 -39.30
N ARG A 774 -40.49 19.19 -39.78
CA ARG A 774 -41.77 19.42 -40.45
C ARG A 774 -42.77 20.03 -39.49
N ARG A 775 -42.94 19.54 -38.28
CA ARG A 775 -43.81 20.12 -37.24
C ARG A 775 -43.42 21.55 -36.87
N LEU A 776 -42.11 21.85 -36.80
CA LEU A 776 -41.61 23.21 -36.55
C LEU A 776 -41.84 24.13 -37.74
N GLN A 777 -41.75 23.65 -38.98
CA GLN A 777 -42.11 24.41 -40.18
C GLN A 777 -43.62 24.68 -40.29
N GLU A 778 -44.43 23.69 -40.00
CA GLU A 778 -45.89 23.84 -39.99
C GLU A 778 -46.33 24.82 -38.88
N LYS A 779 -45.71 24.79 -37.73
CA LYS A 779 -45.97 25.74 -36.65
C LYS A 779 -45.55 27.17 -37.03
N ARG A 780 -44.45 27.36 -37.79
CA ARG A 780 -44.00 28.67 -38.30
C ARG A 780 -44.91 29.20 -39.43
N VAL A 781 -45.56 28.34 -40.17
CA VAL A 781 -46.53 28.71 -41.19
C VAL A 781 -47.85 29.12 -40.54
N TRP A 782 -48.29 28.43 -39.47
CA TRP A 782 -49.46 28.81 -38.69
C TRP A 782 -49.34 30.14 -37.97
N ASP A 783 -48.16 30.40 -37.36
CA ASP A 783 -47.87 31.68 -36.67
C ASP A 783 -47.78 32.89 -37.65
N LYS A 784 -47.53 32.65 -38.94
CA LYS A 784 -47.53 33.69 -39.98
C LYS A 784 -48.90 33.99 -40.61
N THR A 785 -49.90 33.12 -40.38
CA THR A 785 -51.27 33.28 -40.88
C THR A 785 -52.22 33.87 -39.84
N LEU A 786 -51.74 34.17 -38.65
CA LEU A 786 -52.50 34.76 -37.54
C LEU A 786 -52.01 36.16 -37.12
N VAL A 787 -51.20 36.82 -38.00
CA VAL A 787 -50.81 38.23 -37.82
C VAL A 787 -51.38 39.06 -38.99
#